data_f1e0b506874320eb39cb6239cf1907a1
#
_entry.id   f1e0b506874320eb39cb6239cf1907a1
#
_cell.length_a   1.000
_cell.length_b   1.000
_cell.length_c   1.000
_cell.angle_alpha   90.00
_cell.angle_beta   90.00
_cell.angle_gamma   90.00
#
_symmetry.space_group_name_H-M   'P 1'
#
loop_
_entity.id
_entity.type
_entity.pdbx_description
1 polymer ?
#
loop_
_entity_poly.entity_id
_entity_poly.type
_entity_poly.pdbx_seq_one_letter_code
_entity_poly.pdbx_strand_id
1 'polypeptide(L)'
;MSAAMTLPLRVAIGEGEAVDSWIEALARRNGTSPLAVLQALGARPGLRNTRQLLGTTADEAILRRLEHAAGLPENRLDAAAARECDWATQLLVSGRSRFCPQCLAEGGGRWPLIWRWKWQLVCGEHNLLLHDSCPVCADTPRRLLLGGRDPIPPAACGYGPSRGNRCGNDLTAGSTRRAPREVLDTQQWIHDHNTENPATTASTGSPRESELTLVSDWLRGIDLDSVTAEAHAINPDREPTTYHPDGNPRYLDAALTAALLGRAKNILGTHDEPAIAFIGDIHAKNPAPNRFPPRRIELRRWQNASGRFPNRYVRAIDPDLGALTRLRLKSPTATAIHVGGQTTARQRALPQLLWPEWSARLLPASGFHAERFRATLATLLLVPGSAVGRAHRTTLNPRVNPGNCTALLQGMAKLPGGSAVTDVITVLCRIADYLDSATVPIDYQRRREVVPAEAITWQRWRDLACEIGAHPGEQGKGLGRIHVVQRHLHEILTGADLSDPNHPLVFRSPQDRGTYTTALGQFTPHLRRALRDYGQQLLAELGIEEPIIWSPPAELADGLTLPGIDPTDLDTDKIRRLVLDEKRAPSAVADLLGVHIEHVRLALEGLDRPVRQWSKHTAPVSWKLDRDAERTLTREFFEREYIQNKRTLADIGEATGFGKPRVSRIAKGLGVTLRKGADAHPIDQAWLRQQYCDKLRSTADIAAELDVDQMVVNNALHRFAIPTRPQGVFSRTEFLASLPDMVPTRVRTTVEGRLHGWLRLHRFRIAMQFPNLLTAQKYLGRSVALITQLQQLEKHIGGPLFDRSELGRHQHPTALGRALLEDLEDDNVAQLMIQALGAKALPMPDAETIAAAEAAVSKLARQTDPTSPQSRSAAELARQTAQQRKSDYQQIFADLQVEPVSIRAESSLIILQDLLGAASDESHGLAVLQRTGFTEGPVYQALNRFRKAGWLTVHLETHAARRARMGGSTQTSRRRTFFRLTRDGRKAAERVLANAQLRENVKPVRRKPRQTHETQQHSSRS
;
A
#
# COMPACT_ATOMS: atom_id res chain seq x y z
N MET A 1 16.63 -15.26 -65.86
CA MET A 1 15.23 -14.87 -65.69
C MET A 1 14.36 -15.98 -66.30
N SER A 2 13.77 -16.82 -65.43
CA SER A 2 12.84 -17.86 -65.94
C SER A 2 11.64 -17.12 -66.50
N ALA A 3 11.22 -17.52 -67.72
CA ALA A 3 10.03 -16.92 -68.34
C ALA A 3 8.86 -16.99 -67.41
N ALA A 4 8.22 -15.88 -67.17
CA ALA A 4 7.10 -15.78 -66.24
C ALA A 4 5.98 -16.70 -66.71
N MET A 5 5.72 -17.76 -65.98
CA MET A 5 4.76 -18.80 -66.32
C MET A 5 3.34 -18.21 -66.26
N THR A 6 2.64 -18.29 -67.42
CA THR A 6 1.22 -17.96 -67.53
C THR A 6 0.37 -19.23 -67.54
N LEU A 7 -0.80 -19.18 -66.89
CA LEU A 7 -1.70 -20.31 -66.89
C LEU A 7 -2.47 -20.39 -68.22
N PRO A 8 -2.70 -21.58 -68.75
CA PRO A 8 -3.38 -21.78 -70.03
C PRO A 8 -4.85 -21.36 -70.00
N LEU A 9 -5.52 -21.55 -68.82
CA LEU A 9 -6.90 -21.18 -68.64
C LEU A 9 -7.02 -20.20 -67.49
N ARG A 10 -7.59 -19.03 -67.78
CA ARG A 10 -7.75 -17.94 -66.82
C ARG A 10 -9.16 -17.87 -66.27
N VAL A 11 -9.30 -17.36 -65.05
CA VAL A 11 -10.57 -17.14 -64.39
C VAL A 11 -10.57 -15.76 -63.80
N ALA A 12 -11.60 -14.98 -64.05
CA ALA A 12 -11.77 -13.70 -63.42
C ALA A 12 -12.08 -13.88 -61.92
N ILE A 13 -11.51 -13.01 -61.10
CA ILE A 13 -11.89 -12.93 -59.72
C ILE A 13 -13.20 -12.17 -59.56
N GLY A 14 -14.15 -12.72 -58.79
CA GLY A 14 -15.41 -12.07 -58.50
C GLY A 14 -15.22 -10.87 -57.57
N GLU A 15 -16.17 -9.95 -57.57
CA GLU A 15 -16.19 -8.84 -56.61
C GLU A 15 -16.37 -9.40 -55.18
N GLY A 16 -15.55 -8.93 -54.22
CA GLY A 16 -15.58 -9.42 -52.86
C GLY A 16 -15.19 -10.89 -52.67
N GLU A 17 -14.79 -11.61 -53.70
CA GLU A 17 -14.38 -13.03 -53.60
C GLU A 17 -13.07 -13.16 -52.84
N ALA A 18 -12.98 -14.14 -51.92
CA ALA A 18 -11.77 -14.47 -51.21
C ALA A 18 -10.72 -15.11 -52.14
N VAL A 19 -9.43 -14.75 -51.99
CA VAL A 19 -8.33 -15.18 -52.82
C VAL A 19 -8.22 -16.71 -52.89
N ASP A 20 -8.48 -17.42 -51.83
CA ASP A 20 -8.44 -18.88 -51.80
C ASP A 20 -9.61 -19.53 -52.58
N SER A 21 -10.80 -18.88 -52.59
CA SER A 21 -11.94 -19.31 -53.42
C SER A 21 -11.57 -19.15 -54.92
N TRP A 22 -11.00 -18.02 -55.27
CA TRP A 22 -10.56 -17.78 -56.63
C TRP A 22 -9.44 -18.76 -57.08
N ILE A 23 -8.48 -19.07 -56.17
CA ILE A 23 -7.44 -20.09 -56.48
C ILE A 23 -8.06 -21.46 -56.73
N GLU A 24 -9.09 -21.86 -56.00
CA GLU A 24 -9.80 -23.09 -56.23
C GLU A 24 -10.50 -23.12 -57.59
N ALA A 25 -11.17 -22.03 -57.93
CA ALA A 25 -11.83 -21.91 -59.24
C ALA A 25 -10.81 -21.92 -60.40
N LEU A 26 -9.68 -21.25 -60.20
CA LEU A 26 -8.58 -21.29 -61.15
C LEU A 26 -7.99 -22.70 -61.31
N ALA A 27 -7.80 -23.40 -60.20
CA ALA A 27 -7.35 -24.79 -60.14
C ALA A 27 -8.32 -25.74 -60.85
N ARG A 28 -9.62 -25.63 -60.55
CA ARG A 28 -10.67 -26.41 -61.23
C ARG A 28 -10.66 -26.20 -62.71
N ARG A 29 -10.55 -24.94 -63.20
CA ARG A 29 -10.50 -24.58 -64.59
C ARG A 29 -9.31 -25.19 -65.34
N ASN A 30 -8.19 -25.33 -64.63
CA ASN A 30 -6.98 -25.91 -65.13
C ASN A 30 -6.86 -27.45 -64.88
N GLY A 31 -7.92 -28.11 -64.36
CA GLY A 31 -7.93 -29.56 -64.10
C GLY A 31 -6.92 -30.01 -63.03
N THR A 32 -6.57 -29.14 -62.09
CA THR A 32 -5.53 -29.42 -61.11
C THR A 32 -5.95 -28.99 -59.67
N SER A 33 -5.13 -29.33 -58.70
CA SER A 33 -5.42 -28.92 -57.30
C SER A 33 -4.94 -27.52 -57.03
N PRO A 34 -5.55 -26.80 -56.02
CA PRO A 34 -5.12 -25.50 -55.56
C PRO A 34 -3.62 -25.46 -55.16
N LEU A 35 -3.18 -26.53 -54.48
CA LEU A 35 -1.78 -26.66 -54.08
C LEU A 35 -0.83 -26.77 -55.28
N ALA A 36 -1.24 -27.55 -56.32
CA ALA A 36 -0.42 -27.68 -57.52
C ALA A 36 -0.28 -26.37 -58.28
N VAL A 37 -1.34 -25.52 -58.33
CA VAL A 37 -1.25 -24.16 -58.90
C VAL A 37 -0.22 -23.32 -58.14
N LEU A 38 -0.30 -23.32 -56.83
CA LEU A 38 0.61 -22.53 -55.94
C LEU A 38 2.06 -23.03 -56.07
N GLN A 39 2.26 -24.37 -56.15
CA GLN A 39 3.58 -24.97 -56.30
C GLN A 39 4.20 -24.64 -57.67
N ALA A 40 3.40 -24.74 -58.74
CA ALA A 40 3.84 -24.37 -60.09
C ALA A 40 4.28 -22.91 -60.19
N LEU A 41 3.67 -22.03 -59.36
CA LEU A 41 4.04 -20.61 -59.26
C LEU A 41 5.16 -20.34 -58.27
N GLY A 42 5.83 -21.38 -57.75
CA GLY A 42 6.99 -21.24 -56.88
C GLY A 42 6.65 -20.91 -55.43
N ALA A 43 5.47 -21.30 -54.93
CA ALA A 43 5.17 -21.24 -53.49
C ALA A 43 6.13 -22.14 -52.72
N ARG A 44 6.57 -21.67 -51.55
CA ARG A 44 7.53 -22.41 -50.69
C ARG A 44 6.96 -23.79 -50.30
N PRO A 45 7.82 -24.84 -50.22
CA PRO A 45 7.42 -26.15 -49.74
C PRO A 45 7.01 -26.02 -48.25
N GLY A 46 5.77 -25.85 -47.96
CA GLY A 46 5.26 -25.59 -46.60
C GLY A 46 3.97 -24.80 -46.57
N LEU A 47 3.58 -24.21 -47.69
CA LEU A 47 2.28 -23.57 -47.84
C LEU A 47 1.20 -24.64 -47.80
N ARG A 48 0.62 -24.88 -46.63
CA ARG A 48 -0.36 -26.00 -46.38
C ARG A 48 -1.75 -25.52 -46.01
N ASN A 49 -1.95 -24.25 -45.75
CA ASN A 49 -3.23 -23.71 -45.36
C ASN A 49 -3.50 -22.30 -45.88
N THR A 50 -4.75 -21.93 -45.94
CA THR A 50 -5.25 -20.63 -46.40
C THR A 50 -4.82 -19.44 -45.52
N ARG A 51 -4.38 -19.71 -44.29
CA ARG A 51 -3.89 -18.62 -43.42
C ARG A 51 -2.71 -17.85 -43.98
N GLN A 52 -1.90 -18.52 -44.84
CA GLN A 52 -0.73 -17.89 -45.40
C GLN A 52 -1.05 -17.07 -46.66
N LEU A 53 -2.31 -17.07 -47.12
CA LEU A 53 -2.82 -16.32 -48.26
C LEU A 53 -3.72 -15.16 -47.88
N LEU A 54 -3.99 -14.96 -46.60
CA LEU A 54 -4.95 -13.98 -46.08
C LEU A 54 -4.34 -13.11 -45.00
N GLY A 55 -4.77 -11.88 -44.96
CA GLY A 55 -4.34 -10.88 -43.99
C GLY A 55 -2.95 -10.30 -44.26
N THR A 56 -2.44 -9.53 -43.34
CA THR A 56 -1.10 -8.86 -43.47
C THR A 56 0.07 -9.83 -43.56
N THR A 57 -0.14 -11.10 -43.20
CA THR A 57 0.87 -12.17 -43.31
C THR A 57 0.84 -12.88 -44.65
N ALA A 58 -0.05 -12.50 -45.57
CA ALA A 58 -0.12 -13.07 -46.90
C ALA A 58 1.19 -12.85 -47.68
N ASP A 59 1.68 -13.90 -48.32
CA ASP A 59 2.92 -13.86 -49.11
C ASP A 59 2.70 -13.03 -50.38
N GLU A 60 3.19 -11.81 -50.35
CA GLU A 60 3.08 -10.85 -51.47
C GLU A 60 3.64 -11.39 -52.77
N ALA A 61 4.80 -12.03 -52.68
CA ALA A 61 5.44 -12.58 -53.88
C ALA A 61 4.57 -13.65 -54.57
N ILE A 62 3.83 -14.41 -53.80
CA ILE A 62 2.89 -15.41 -54.36
C ILE A 62 1.70 -14.69 -54.98
N LEU A 63 1.13 -13.67 -54.34
CA LEU A 63 0.01 -12.91 -54.90
C LEU A 63 0.40 -12.23 -56.24
N ARG A 64 1.56 -11.59 -56.32
CA ARG A 64 2.06 -10.98 -57.57
C ARG A 64 2.25 -12.04 -58.69
N ARG A 65 2.77 -13.21 -58.36
CA ARG A 65 2.89 -14.31 -59.33
C ARG A 65 1.56 -14.85 -59.80
N LEU A 66 0.58 -14.95 -58.90
CA LEU A 66 -0.78 -15.37 -59.25
C LEU A 66 -1.44 -14.35 -60.19
N GLU A 67 -1.29 -13.05 -59.91
CA GLU A 67 -1.80 -12.00 -60.78
C GLU A 67 -1.21 -12.06 -62.16
N HIS A 68 0.13 -12.15 -62.22
CA HIS A 68 0.82 -12.29 -63.52
C HIS A 68 0.37 -13.53 -64.24
N ALA A 69 0.35 -14.70 -63.59
CA ALA A 69 0.00 -16.00 -64.23
C ALA A 69 -1.43 -16.01 -64.70
N ALA A 70 -2.34 -15.32 -64.05
CA ALA A 70 -3.76 -15.24 -64.41
C ALA A 70 -4.06 -14.01 -65.33
N GLY A 71 -3.08 -13.13 -65.54
CA GLY A 71 -3.27 -11.92 -66.36
C GLY A 71 -4.17 -10.89 -65.63
N LEU A 72 -4.10 -10.80 -64.32
CA LEU A 72 -4.77 -9.80 -63.53
C LEU A 72 -3.90 -8.54 -63.41
N PRO A 73 -4.52 -7.38 -63.19
CA PRO A 73 -3.78 -6.17 -62.81
C PRO A 73 -2.97 -6.37 -61.53
N GLU A 74 -1.85 -5.67 -61.39
CA GLU A 74 -1.04 -5.67 -60.18
C GLU A 74 -1.87 -5.15 -58.98
N ASN A 75 -1.68 -5.77 -57.83
CA ASN A 75 -2.37 -5.52 -56.57
C ASN A 75 -3.89 -5.85 -56.57
N ARG A 76 -4.40 -6.48 -57.63
CA ARG A 76 -5.82 -6.87 -57.71
C ARG A 76 -6.22 -7.91 -56.67
N LEU A 77 -5.29 -8.74 -56.21
CA LEU A 77 -5.52 -9.76 -55.22
C LEU A 77 -5.35 -9.26 -53.77
N ASP A 78 -4.87 -8.03 -53.54
CA ASP A 78 -4.66 -7.54 -52.18
C ASP A 78 -5.96 -7.36 -51.42
N ALA A 79 -7.01 -6.81 -52.04
CA ALA A 79 -8.34 -6.73 -51.44
C ALA A 79 -8.93 -8.14 -51.17
N ALA A 80 -8.77 -9.08 -52.13
CA ALA A 80 -9.26 -10.47 -51.98
C ALA A 80 -8.49 -11.25 -50.87
N ALA A 81 -7.27 -10.83 -50.57
CA ALA A 81 -6.44 -11.37 -49.50
C ALA A 81 -6.59 -10.59 -48.18
N ALA A 82 -7.33 -9.48 -48.15
CA ALA A 82 -7.47 -8.57 -47.00
C ALA A 82 -6.13 -7.98 -46.52
N ARG A 83 -5.20 -7.67 -47.44
CA ARG A 83 -3.87 -7.12 -47.12
C ARG A 83 -3.87 -5.64 -46.77
N GLU A 84 -4.79 -4.88 -47.33
CA GLU A 84 -4.86 -3.42 -47.20
C GLU A 84 -5.31 -2.90 -45.85
N CYS A 85 -5.77 -3.78 -44.97
CA CYS A 85 -6.41 -3.42 -43.71
C CYS A 85 -5.72 -4.07 -42.50
N ASP A 86 -4.97 -3.35 -41.74
CA ASP A 86 -4.33 -3.84 -40.49
C ASP A 86 -5.32 -4.41 -39.46
N TRP A 87 -6.54 -3.88 -39.40
CA TRP A 87 -7.58 -4.37 -38.52
C TRP A 87 -8.24 -5.67 -39.03
N ALA A 88 -8.17 -5.95 -40.34
CA ALA A 88 -8.74 -7.18 -40.93
C ALA A 88 -8.05 -8.45 -40.40
N THR A 89 -6.78 -8.37 -40.01
CA THR A 89 -6.06 -9.51 -39.42
C THR A 89 -6.60 -9.98 -38.08
N GLN A 90 -7.20 -9.09 -37.31
CA GLN A 90 -7.77 -9.43 -36.02
C GLN A 90 -9.20 -9.95 -36.12
N LEU A 91 -9.93 -9.50 -37.13
CA LEU A 91 -11.33 -9.86 -37.35
C LEU A 91 -11.55 -10.97 -38.36
N LEU A 92 -10.52 -11.29 -39.14
CA LEU A 92 -10.57 -12.30 -40.16
C LEU A 92 -10.30 -13.70 -39.59
N VAL A 93 -11.20 -14.61 -39.83
CA VAL A 93 -10.99 -16.03 -39.52
C VAL A 93 -10.29 -16.71 -40.70
N SER A 94 -8.98 -16.64 -40.72
CA SER A 94 -8.13 -17.04 -41.87
C SER A 94 -8.20 -18.54 -42.25
N GLY A 95 -8.54 -19.39 -41.30
CA GLY A 95 -8.58 -20.85 -41.48
C GLY A 95 -9.95 -21.47 -41.72
N ARG A 96 -11.02 -20.67 -41.74
CA ARG A 96 -12.42 -21.19 -41.79
C ARG A 96 -13.32 -20.14 -42.45
N SER A 97 -14.51 -20.52 -42.91
CA SER A 97 -15.50 -19.59 -43.45
C SER A 97 -16.91 -20.03 -43.08
N ARG A 98 -17.78 -19.11 -42.84
CA ARG A 98 -19.22 -19.33 -42.91
C ARG A 98 -19.64 -19.38 -44.36
N PHE A 99 -20.92 -19.75 -44.61
CA PHE A 99 -21.45 -19.76 -45.96
C PHE A 99 -22.94 -19.54 -46.00
N CYS A 100 -23.43 -19.06 -47.16
CA CYS A 100 -24.84 -19.02 -47.53
C CYS A 100 -25.11 -20.05 -48.62
N PRO A 101 -25.99 -21.00 -48.40
CA PRO A 101 -26.31 -22.03 -49.43
C PRO A 101 -26.81 -21.45 -50.75
N GLN A 102 -27.64 -20.40 -50.69
CA GLN A 102 -28.19 -19.74 -51.89
C GLN A 102 -27.10 -19.00 -52.68
N CYS A 103 -26.26 -18.20 -51.97
CA CYS A 103 -25.14 -17.55 -52.68
C CYS A 103 -24.18 -18.58 -53.32
N LEU A 104 -23.95 -19.75 -52.68
CA LEU A 104 -23.11 -20.79 -53.26
C LEU A 104 -23.72 -21.37 -54.52
N ALA A 105 -25.05 -21.57 -54.55
CA ALA A 105 -25.80 -22.06 -55.71
C ALA A 105 -25.75 -21.02 -56.87
N GLU A 106 -26.10 -19.77 -56.59
CA GLU A 106 -26.16 -18.71 -57.59
C GLU A 106 -24.77 -18.29 -58.08
N GLY A 107 -23.79 -18.22 -57.20
CA GLY A 107 -22.43 -17.83 -57.47
C GLY A 107 -21.52 -18.95 -57.99
N GLY A 108 -22.05 -20.12 -58.29
CA GLY A 108 -21.30 -21.27 -58.83
C GLY A 108 -20.23 -21.75 -57.83
N GLY A 109 -20.51 -21.72 -56.53
CA GLY A 109 -19.62 -22.19 -55.50
C GLY A 109 -18.44 -21.24 -55.18
N ARG A 110 -18.60 -19.94 -55.46
CA ARG A 110 -17.64 -18.90 -55.07
C ARG A 110 -17.88 -18.43 -53.64
N TRP A 111 -16.81 -18.12 -52.92
CA TRP A 111 -16.85 -17.79 -51.48
C TRP A 111 -16.44 -16.34 -51.31
N PRO A 112 -17.34 -15.44 -50.90
CA PRO A 112 -17.02 -14.07 -50.54
C PRO A 112 -16.07 -13.99 -49.35
N LEU A 113 -15.14 -13.08 -49.38
CA LEU A 113 -14.21 -12.81 -48.27
C LEU A 113 -14.92 -12.40 -46.98
N ILE A 114 -16.03 -11.64 -47.10
CA ILE A 114 -16.83 -11.16 -45.97
C ILE A 114 -17.34 -12.32 -45.09
N TRP A 115 -17.58 -13.50 -45.62
CA TRP A 115 -17.98 -14.63 -44.78
C TRP A 115 -16.92 -15.17 -43.82
N ARG A 116 -15.70 -14.72 -43.97
CA ARG A 116 -14.60 -14.99 -43.04
C ARG A 116 -14.53 -13.97 -41.91
N TRP A 117 -15.33 -12.94 -41.97
CA TRP A 117 -15.35 -11.96 -40.90
C TRP A 117 -16.02 -12.51 -39.66
N LYS A 118 -15.37 -12.34 -38.55
CA LYS A 118 -15.80 -12.84 -37.22
C LYS A 118 -17.22 -12.40 -36.90
N TRP A 119 -17.61 -11.21 -37.35
CA TRP A 119 -18.92 -10.59 -37.05
C TRP A 119 -19.84 -10.49 -38.25
N GLN A 120 -19.58 -11.17 -39.32
CA GLN A 120 -20.56 -11.36 -40.40
C GLN A 120 -21.46 -12.56 -40.06
N LEU A 121 -22.70 -12.24 -39.69
CA LEU A 121 -23.66 -13.24 -39.15
C LEU A 121 -24.70 -13.64 -40.21
N VAL A 122 -25.02 -12.72 -41.09
CA VAL A 122 -26.12 -12.79 -42.02
C VAL A 122 -25.62 -12.61 -43.45
N CYS A 123 -26.20 -13.31 -44.38
CA CYS A 123 -26.01 -13.04 -45.81
C CYS A 123 -26.71 -11.74 -46.17
N GLY A 124 -25.96 -10.79 -46.76
CA GLY A 124 -26.50 -9.47 -47.16
C GLY A 124 -27.54 -9.56 -48.29
N GLU A 125 -27.39 -10.54 -49.19
CA GLU A 125 -28.28 -10.72 -50.33
C GLU A 125 -29.58 -11.47 -49.96
N HIS A 126 -29.47 -12.53 -49.14
CA HIS A 126 -30.59 -13.45 -48.87
C HIS A 126 -31.20 -13.28 -47.48
N ASN A 127 -30.61 -12.45 -46.60
CA ASN A 127 -31.03 -12.29 -45.21
C ASN A 127 -31.09 -13.60 -44.41
N LEU A 128 -30.27 -14.58 -44.82
CA LEU A 128 -30.15 -15.85 -44.13
C LEU A 128 -29.09 -15.80 -43.06
N LEU A 129 -29.34 -16.47 -41.94
CA LEU A 129 -28.26 -16.75 -41.00
C LEU A 129 -27.19 -17.59 -41.69
N LEU A 130 -25.93 -17.14 -41.65
CA LEU A 130 -24.82 -17.86 -42.26
C LEU A 130 -24.55 -19.19 -41.54
N HIS A 131 -24.37 -20.24 -42.33
CA HIS A 131 -23.97 -21.55 -41.82
C HIS A 131 -22.50 -21.55 -41.45
N ASP A 132 -22.15 -22.25 -40.38
CA ASP A 132 -20.77 -22.37 -39.87
C ASP A 132 -20.25 -23.80 -39.93
N SER A 133 -21.12 -24.75 -40.13
CA SER A 133 -20.82 -26.18 -40.20
C SER A 133 -21.50 -26.86 -41.37
N CYS A 134 -20.91 -27.93 -41.84
CA CYS A 134 -21.52 -28.82 -42.84
C CYS A 134 -22.61 -29.66 -42.19
N PRO A 135 -23.82 -29.77 -42.75
CA PRO A 135 -24.91 -30.55 -42.19
C PRO A 135 -24.65 -32.05 -42.09
N VAL A 136 -23.66 -32.59 -42.83
CA VAL A 136 -23.36 -34.04 -42.85
C VAL A 136 -22.19 -34.35 -41.91
N CYS A 137 -21.08 -33.64 -41.98
CA CYS A 137 -19.92 -33.94 -41.17
C CYS A 137 -19.79 -33.08 -39.92
N ALA A 138 -20.72 -32.15 -39.69
CA ALA A 138 -20.74 -31.19 -38.56
C ALA A 138 -19.46 -30.35 -38.36
N ASP A 139 -18.49 -30.43 -39.27
CA ASP A 139 -17.28 -29.61 -39.21
C ASP A 139 -17.32 -28.43 -40.17
N THR A 140 -16.37 -27.52 -40.02
CA THR A 140 -16.32 -26.30 -40.82
C THR A 140 -15.81 -26.58 -42.25
N PRO A 141 -16.56 -26.21 -43.29
CA PRO A 141 -16.31 -26.67 -44.66
C PRO A 141 -14.94 -26.34 -45.26
N ARG A 142 -14.29 -25.24 -44.83
CA ARG A 142 -13.04 -24.74 -45.44
C ARG A 142 -11.84 -24.82 -44.52
N ARG A 143 -11.72 -25.89 -43.72
CA ARG A 143 -10.67 -25.96 -42.66
C ARG A 143 -9.25 -26.20 -43.22
N LEU A 144 -9.07 -26.93 -44.30
CA LEU A 144 -7.76 -27.34 -44.85
C LEU A 144 -7.78 -27.45 -46.39
N LEU A 145 -7.94 -26.35 -47.10
CA LEU A 145 -8.21 -26.39 -48.55
C LEU A 145 -7.01 -26.75 -49.43
N LEU A 146 -5.77 -26.52 -48.99
CA LEU A 146 -4.60 -26.70 -49.85
C LEU A 146 -3.98 -28.10 -49.79
N GLY A 147 -4.51 -29.02 -49.02
CA GLY A 147 -3.88 -30.31 -48.74
C GLY A 147 -4.32 -31.46 -49.62
N GLY A 148 -5.24 -31.26 -50.57
CA GLY A 148 -5.76 -32.31 -51.46
C GLY A 148 -5.08 -32.35 -52.80
N ARG A 149 -5.03 -33.55 -53.42
CA ARG A 149 -4.51 -33.74 -54.78
C ARG A 149 -5.54 -33.36 -55.86
N ASP A 150 -6.83 -33.52 -55.56
CA ASP A 150 -7.91 -33.26 -56.52
C ASP A 150 -8.54 -31.89 -56.31
N PRO A 151 -9.08 -31.24 -57.33
CA PRO A 151 -9.87 -30.04 -57.20
C PRO A 151 -11.12 -30.30 -56.35
N ILE A 152 -11.51 -29.33 -55.55
CA ILE A 152 -12.74 -29.38 -54.76
C ILE A 152 -13.91 -29.02 -55.70
N PRO A 153 -14.97 -29.83 -55.77
CA PRO A 153 -16.18 -29.45 -56.52
C PRO A 153 -16.74 -28.13 -56.03
N PRO A 154 -17.35 -27.30 -56.94
CA PRO A 154 -18.01 -26.07 -56.53
C PRO A 154 -19.02 -26.35 -55.41
N ALA A 155 -19.04 -25.52 -54.38
CA ALA A 155 -19.93 -25.61 -53.23
C ALA A 155 -19.84 -26.92 -52.42
N ALA A 156 -18.89 -27.78 -52.63
CA ALA A 156 -18.72 -29.00 -51.85
C ALA A 156 -17.97 -28.74 -50.53
N CYS A 157 -18.36 -29.51 -49.50
CA CYS A 157 -17.63 -29.50 -48.23
C CYS A 157 -16.23 -30.11 -48.41
N GLY A 158 -15.23 -29.26 -48.29
CA GLY A 158 -13.81 -29.64 -48.42
C GLY A 158 -13.20 -30.28 -47.18
N TYR A 159 -13.94 -30.46 -46.10
CA TYR A 159 -13.43 -31.03 -44.83
C TYR A 159 -13.24 -32.55 -44.97
N GLY A 160 -12.17 -33.06 -44.40
CA GLY A 160 -11.91 -34.48 -44.29
C GLY A 160 -11.07 -34.76 -43.02
N PRO A 161 -11.46 -35.75 -42.17
CA PRO A 161 -10.76 -36.11 -40.95
C PRO A 161 -9.37 -36.72 -41.19
N SER A 162 -9.12 -37.24 -42.38
CA SER A 162 -7.84 -37.82 -42.81
C SER A 162 -7.43 -37.37 -44.17
N ARG A 163 -6.08 -37.41 -44.48
CA ARG A 163 -5.56 -37.13 -45.82
C ARG A 163 -6.19 -38.08 -46.85
N GLY A 164 -7.05 -37.57 -47.72
CA GLY A 164 -7.65 -38.29 -48.83
C GLY A 164 -9.15 -38.56 -48.68
N ASN A 165 -9.76 -38.37 -47.56
CA ASN A 165 -11.23 -38.60 -47.35
C ASN A 165 -11.92 -37.26 -47.06
N ARG A 166 -12.47 -36.63 -48.12
CA ARG A 166 -13.25 -35.39 -47.99
C ARG A 166 -14.74 -35.74 -47.79
N CYS A 167 -15.47 -34.94 -47.04
CA CYS A 167 -16.91 -35.10 -46.86
C CYS A 167 -17.63 -35.01 -48.19
N GLY A 168 -17.26 -34.01 -49.05
CA GLY A 168 -17.82 -33.86 -50.41
C GLY A 168 -19.30 -33.47 -50.45
N ASN A 169 -19.96 -33.29 -49.31
CA ASN A 169 -21.39 -32.93 -49.28
C ASN A 169 -21.64 -31.60 -49.97
N ASP A 170 -22.69 -31.52 -50.77
CA ASP A 170 -23.16 -30.31 -51.44
C ASP A 170 -23.75 -29.33 -50.39
N LEU A 171 -23.09 -28.19 -50.24
CA LEU A 171 -23.48 -27.17 -49.30
C LEU A 171 -24.62 -26.28 -49.79
N THR A 172 -25.02 -26.37 -51.06
CA THR A 172 -26.15 -25.62 -51.63
C THR A 172 -27.48 -26.18 -51.13
N ALA A 173 -27.51 -27.46 -50.72
CA ALA A 173 -28.69 -28.12 -50.15
C ALA A 173 -28.91 -27.79 -48.68
N GLY A 174 -28.14 -26.88 -48.09
CA GLY A 174 -28.30 -26.43 -46.72
C GLY A 174 -29.62 -25.74 -46.40
N SER A 175 -30.00 -25.68 -45.14
CA SER A 175 -31.21 -24.97 -44.68
C SER A 175 -31.16 -23.50 -45.06
N THR A 176 -32.32 -22.98 -45.54
CA THR A 176 -32.48 -21.55 -45.92
C THR A 176 -33.22 -20.77 -44.85
N ARG A 177 -32.82 -20.96 -43.59
CA ARG A 177 -33.44 -20.24 -42.45
C ARG A 177 -33.13 -18.73 -42.54
N ARG A 178 -34.19 -17.91 -42.60
CA ARG A 178 -34.06 -16.47 -42.49
C ARG A 178 -33.56 -16.08 -41.09
N ALA A 179 -32.69 -15.10 -41.06
CA ALA A 179 -32.25 -14.54 -39.78
C ALA A 179 -33.38 -13.82 -39.05
N PRO A 180 -33.54 -13.97 -37.73
CA PRO A 180 -34.47 -13.16 -36.96
C PRO A 180 -34.18 -11.67 -37.16
N ARG A 181 -35.24 -10.84 -37.05
CA ARG A 181 -35.11 -9.36 -37.22
C ARG A 181 -34.06 -8.76 -36.32
N GLU A 182 -34.00 -9.19 -35.06
CA GLU A 182 -33.04 -8.69 -34.08
C GLU A 182 -31.58 -8.99 -34.49
N VAL A 183 -31.34 -10.08 -35.20
CA VAL A 183 -30.01 -10.44 -35.73
C VAL A 183 -29.69 -9.58 -36.93
N LEU A 184 -30.66 -9.28 -37.82
CA LEU A 184 -30.52 -8.35 -38.94
C LEU A 184 -30.19 -6.92 -38.40
N ASP A 185 -30.95 -6.43 -37.44
CA ASP A 185 -30.73 -5.12 -36.81
C ASP A 185 -29.38 -5.08 -36.08
N THR A 186 -28.90 -6.18 -35.56
CA THR A 186 -27.57 -6.28 -34.94
C THR A 186 -26.46 -6.26 -36.00
N GLN A 187 -26.66 -6.97 -37.11
CA GLN A 187 -25.72 -6.98 -38.24
C GLN A 187 -25.57 -5.56 -38.81
N GLN A 188 -26.69 -4.86 -39.03
CA GLN A 188 -26.68 -3.50 -39.54
C GLN A 188 -25.94 -2.57 -38.56
N TRP A 189 -26.27 -2.65 -37.26
CA TRP A 189 -25.58 -1.86 -36.25
C TRP A 189 -24.06 -2.11 -36.23
N ILE A 190 -23.61 -3.36 -36.45
CA ILE A 190 -22.18 -3.69 -36.56
C ILE A 190 -21.53 -3.01 -37.75
N HIS A 191 -22.22 -3.02 -38.90
CA HIS A 191 -21.73 -2.32 -40.08
C HIS A 191 -21.57 -0.83 -39.83
N ASP A 192 -22.59 -0.19 -39.29
CA ASP A 192 -22.59 1.25 -38.99
C ASP A 192 -21.50 1.60 -37.96
N HIS A 193 -21.35 0.79 -36.92
CA HIS A 193 -20.34 1.01 -35.88
C HIS A 193 -18.89 0.86 -36.39
N ASN A 194 -18.65 -0.02 -37.34
CA ASN A 194 -17.34 -0.22 -37.94
C ASN A 194 -17.00 0.88 -38.97
N THR A 195 -17.98 1.51 -39.58
CA THR A 195 -17.77 2.59 -40.57
C THR A 195 -17.50 3.92 -39.91
N GLU A 196 -18.07 4.18 -38.72
CA GLU A 196 -17.90 5.45 -37.98
C GLU A 196 -16.55 5.62 -37.29
N ASN A 197 -15.71 4.60 -37.13
CA ASN A 197 -14.51 4.66 -36.28
C ASN A 197 -13.21 4.15 -36.93
N PRO A 198 -12.84 4.57 -38.15
CA PRO A 198 -11.57 4.17 -38.74
C PRO A 198 -10.32 4.94 -38.22
N ALA A 199 -10.50 6.06 -37.48
CA ALA A 199 -9.45 7.06 -37.29
C ALA A 199 -8.77 7.08 -35.91
N THR A 200 -9.17 6.27 -34.92
CA THR A 200 -8.61 6.36 -33.57
C THR A 200 -7.49 5.37 -33.28
N THR A 201 -6.95 4.65 -34.26
CA THR A 201 -6.00 3.57 -34.05
C THR A 201 -4.55 3.87 -34.47
N ALA A 202 -4.19 5.10 -34.79
CA ALA A 202 -2.93 5.41 -35.47
C ALA A 202 -1.80 5.96 -34.59
N SER A 203 -1.73 5.74 -33.26
CA SER A 203 -0.62 6.38 -32.53
C SER A 203 0.02 5.64 -31.35
N THR A 204 -0.18 4.33 -31.15
CA THR A 204 0.71 3.63 -30.21
C THR A 204 0.81 2.14 -30.56
N GLY A 205 2.00 1.64 -30.76
CA GLY A 205 2.37 0.33 -31.29
C GLY A 205 1.98 -0.94 -30.52
N SER A 206 0.75 -1.02 -30.01
CA SER A 206 0.14 -2.24 -29.50
C SER A 206 -1.23 -2.41 -30.14
N PRO A 207 -1.60 -3.60 -30.66
CA PRO A 207 -2.92 -3.83 -31.25
C PRO A 207 -3.98 -3.65 -30.15
N ARG A 208 -4.76 -2.56 -30.22
CA ARG A 208 -5.91 -2.36 -29.35
C ARG A 208 -6.98 -3.36 -29.74
N GLU A 209 -7.35 -4.26 -28.83
CA GLU A 209 -8.53 -5.12 -29.02
C GLU A 209 -9.75 -4.23 -29.28
N SER A 210 -10.56 -4.57 -30.30
CA SER A 210 -11.78 -3.81 -30.55
C SER A 210 -12.74 -3.95 -29.34
N GLU A 211 -13.52 -2.93 -29.08
CA GLU A 211 -14.48 -2.89 -27.98
C GLU A 211 -15.50 -4.04 -28.06
N LEU A 212 -15.92 -4.39 -29.24
CA LEU A 212 -16.79 -5.55 -29.51
C LEU A 212 -16.15 -6.88 -29.09
N THR A 213 -14.85 -7.05 -29.33
CA THR A 213 -14.11 -8.24 -28.89
C THR A 213 -14.05 -8.31 -27.38
N LEU A 214 -13.76 -7.19 -26.71
CA LEU A 214 -13.71 -7.12 -25.25
C LEU A 214 -15.05 -7.50 -24.61
N VAL A 215 -16.14 -6.91 -25.10
CA VAL A 215 -17.50 -7.20 -24.59
C VAL A 215 -17.87 -8.64 -24.85
N SER A 216 -17.61 -9.14 -26.06
CA SER A 216 -17.91 -10.54 -26.42
C SER A 216 -17.12 -11.55 -25.56
N ASP A 217 -15.86 -11.29 -25.30
CA ASP A 217 -15.02 -12.15 -24.45
C ASP A 217 -15.45 -12.09 -22.98
N TRP A 218 -15.88 -10.92 -22.52
CA TRP A 218 -16.44 -10.77 -21.17
C TRP A 218 -17.75 -11.54 -21.02
N LEU A 219 -18.72 -11.33 -21.92
CA LEU A 219 -20.01 -12.05 -21.91
C LEU A 219 -19.84 -13.56 -21.95
N ARG A 220 -18.94 -14.05 -22.79
CA ARG A 220 -18.61 -15.46 -22.91
C ARG A 220 -18.02 -16.03 -21.63
N GLY A 221 -17.29 -15.21 -20.91
CA GLY A 221 -16.67 -15.61 -19.64
C GLY A 221 -17.61 -15.57 -18.44
N ILE A 222 -18.67 -14.77 -18.46
CA ILE A 222 -19.52 -14.53 -17.30
C ILE A 222 -20.94 -15.10 -17.45
N ASP A 223 -21.48 -15.13 -18.67
CA ASP A 223 -22.90 -15.41 -18.92
C ASP A 223 -23.11 -16.36 -20.10
N LEU A 224 -22.20 -17.34 -20.25
CA LEU A 224 -22.23 -18.26 -21.40
C LEU A 224 -23.54 -19.07 -21.50
N ASP A 225 -24.14 -19.46 -20.37
CA ASP A 225 -25.35 -20.28 -20.36
C ASP A 225 -26.54 -19.49 -20.92
N SER A 226 -26.74 -18.24 -20.51
CA SER A 226 -27.80 -17.39 -21.04
C SER A 226 -27.56 -17.06 -22.52
N VAL A 227 -26.33 -16.78 -22.90
CA VAL A 227 -25.94 -16.52 -24.29
C VAL A 227 -26.18 -17.76 -25.16
N THR A 228 -25.93 -18.95 -24.61
CA THR A 228 -26.18 -20.22 -25.31
C THR A 228 -27.67 -20.48 -25.48
N ALA A 229 -28.49 -20.15 -24.48
CA ALA A 229 -29.93 -20.23 -24.58
C ALA A 229 -30.51 -19.30 -25.68
N GLU A 230 -30.02 -18.06 -25.74
CA GLU A 230 -30.37 -17.11 -26.81
C GLU A 230 -29.90 -17.60 -28.19
N ALA A 231 -28.70 -18.16 -28.28
CA ALA A 231 -28.20 -18.74 -29.52
C ALA A 231 -29.08 -19.90 -30.02
N HIS A 232 -29.60 -20.72 -29.08
CA HIS A 232 -30.54 -21.78 -29.41
C HIS A 232 -31.90 -21.23 -29.87
N ALA A 233 -32.35 -20.11 -29.29
CA ALA A 233 -33.56 -19.45 -29.77
C ALA A 233 -33.38 -18.86 -31.20
N ILE A 234 -32.19 -18.34 -31.53
CA ILE A 234 -31.83 -17.85 -32.86
C ILE A 234 -31.77 -19.01 -33.87
N ASN A 235 -31.16 -20.12 -33.50
CA ASN A 235 -31.04 -21.33 -34.31
C ASN A 235 -31.33 -22.58 -33.47
N PRO A 236 -32.60 -23.08 -33.46
CA PRO A 236 -32.98 -24.27 -32.72
C PRO A 236 -32.28 -25.57 -33.21
N ASP A 237 -31.90 -25.62 -34.47
CA ASP A 237 -31.23 -26.77 -35.08
C ASP A 237 -29.71 -26.80 -34.75
N ARG A 238 -29.26 -25.85 -33.97
CA ARG A 238 -27.88 -25.75 -33.51
C ARG A 238 -27.51 -26.90 -32.58
N GLU A 239 -26.53 -27.68 -32.94
CA GLU A 239 -25.94 -28.63 -32.02
C GLU A 239 -25.19 -27.85 -30.90
N PRO A 240 -25.34 -28.25 -29.61
CA PRO A 240 -24.54 -27.66 -28.56
C PRO A 240 -23.06 -27.79 -28.91
N THR A 241 -22.38 -26.67 -29.05
CA THR A 241 -20.97 -26.67 -29.37
C THR A 241 -20.19 -27.28 -28.20
N THR A 242 -19.72 -28.50 -28.37
CA THR A 242 -18.69 -29.09 -27.51
C THR A 242 -17.46 -28.22 -27.60
N TYR A 243 -16.97 -27.75 -26.45
CA TYR A 243 -15.71 -27.03 -26.37
C TYR A 243 -14.62 -27.83 -27.09
N HIS A 244 -13.93 -27.16 -28.01
CA HIS A 244 -12.73 -27.76 -28.63
C HIS A 244 -11.68 -27.98 -27.52
N PRO A 245 -10.86 -29.04 -27.53
CA PRO A 245 -9.82 -29.31 -26.55
C PRO A 245 -8.81 -28.17 -26.35
N ASP A 246 -8.70 -27.25 -27.30
CA ASP A 246 -7.82 -26.09 -27.26
C ASP A 246 -8.36 -24.91 -26.44
N GLY A 247 -9.53 -25.08 -25.79
CA GLY A 247 -10.14 -24.02 -24.97
C GLY A 247 -10.64 -22.80 -25.75
N ASN A 248 -10.53 -22.81 -27.08
CA ASN A 248 -10.93 -21.69 -27.91
C ASN A 248 -12.37 -21.95 -28.43
N PRO A 249 -13.36 -21.16 -27.99
CA PRO A 249 -14.72 -21.35 -28.47
C PRO A 249 -14.75 -21.21 -30.01
N ARG A 250 -15.55 -22.00 -30.70
CA ARG A 250 -15.73 -21.90 -32.15
C ARG A 250 -16.25 -20.51 -32.49
N TYR A 251 -15.34 -19.59 -32.85
CA TYR A 251 -15.69 -18.24 -33.33
C TYR A 251 -16.60 -18.21 -34.55
N LEU A 252 -16.96 -19.38 -35.06
CA LEU A 252 -17.75 -19.51 -36.27
C LEU A 252 -19.24 -19.78 -36.03
N ASP A 253 -19.66 -20.17 -34.82
CA ASP A 253 -21.07 -20.34 -34.52
C ASP A 253 -21.80 -19.01 -34.70
N ALA A 254 -22.54 -18.88 -35.80
CA ALA A 254 -23.21 -17.64 -36.17
C ALA A 254 -24.28 -17.25 -35.16
N ALA A 255 -25.05 -18.21 -34.64
CA ALA A 255 -26.11 -17.97 -33.67
C ALA A 255 -25.53 -17.53 -32.31
N LEU A 256 -24.48 -18.19 -31.82
CA LEU A 256 -23.80 -17.79 -30.59
C LEU A 256 -23.16 -16.42 -30.73
N THR A 257 -22.55 -16.17 -31.87
CA THR A 257 -21.98 -14.85 -32.17
C THR A 257 -23.05 -13.76 -32.25
N ALA A 258 -24.21 -14.07 -32.81
CA ALA A 258 -25.37 -13.17 -32.89
C ALA A 258 -25.90 -12.81 -31.50
N ALA A 259 -26.07 -13.81 -30.62
CA ALA A 259 -26.48 -13.59 -29.23
C ALA A 259 -25.47 -12.70 -28.47
N LEU A 260 -24.17 -12.99 -28.60
CA LEU A 260 -23.10 -12.16 -27.99
C LEU A 260 -23.12 -10.71 -28.49
N LEU A 261 -23.29 -10.52 -29.81
CA LEU A 261 -23.27 -9.19 -30.42
C LEU A 261 -24.56 -8.40 -30.18
N GLY A 262 -25.71 -9.10 -30.08
CA GLY A 262 -26.96 -8.49 -29.64
C GLY A 262 -26.88 -7.88 -28.25
N ARG A 263 -26.27 -8.62 -27.31
CA ARG A 263 -25.96 -8.07 -25.97
C ARG A 263 -24.91 -6.98 -26.01
N ALA A 264 -23.88 -7.13 -26.84
CA ALA A 264 -22.88 -6.11 -27.01
C ALA A 264 -23.47 -4.81 -27.57
N LYS A 265 -24.44 -4.90 -28.47
CA LYS A 265 -25.22 -3.76 -28.97
C LYS A 265 -25.93 -3.03 -27.82
N ASN A 266 -26.57 -3.74 -26.89
CA ASN A 266 -27.20 -3.14 -25.71
C ASN A 266 -26.16 -2.49 -24.78
N ILE A 267 -24.96 -3.01 -24.70
CA ILE A 267 -23.87 -2.44 -23.88
C ILE A 267 -23.20 -1.23 -24.54
N LEU A 268 -23.02 -1.22 -25.85
CA LEU A 268 -22.27 -0.20 -26.56
C LEU A 268 -23.13 0.84 -27.27
N GLY A 269 -24.28 0.42 -27.80
CA GLY A 269 -25.19 1.23 -28.61
C GLY A 269 -26.17 2.10 -27.81
N THR A 270 -26.32 1.88 -26.50
CA THR A 270 -27.23 2.63 -25.64
C THR A 270 -26.53 3.75 -24.86
N HIS A 271 -27.31 4.62 -24.19
CA HIS A 271 -26.78 5.59 -23.24
C HIS A 271 -26.14 4.92 -22.03
N ASP A 272 -25.33 5.67 -21.27
CA ASP A 272 -24.52 5.10 -20.19
C ASP A 272 -25.36 4.42 -19.11
N GLU A 273 -26.40 5.06 -18.60
CA GLU A 273 -27.17 4.51 -17.47
C GLU A 273 -27.88 3.18 -17.79
N PRO A 274 -28.58 3.03 -18.93
CA PRO A 274 -29.15 1.72 -19.32
C PRO A 274 -28.08 0.66 -19.53
N ALA A 275 -26.95 1.01 -20.14
CA ALA A 275 -25.86 0.07 -20.37
C ALA A 275 -25.23 -0.39 -19.06
N ILE A 276 -25.02 0.53 -18.11
CA ILE A 276 -24.48 0.23 -16.78
C ILE A 276 -25.43 -0.69 -16.01
N ALA A 277 -26.73 -0.38 -16.03
CA ALA A 277 -27.74 -1.21 -15.40
C ALA A 277 -27.75 -2.63 -16.00
N PHE A 278 -27.69 -2.75 -17.33
CA PHE A 278 -27.66 -4.03 -18.03
C PHE A 278 -26.40 -4.85 -17.68
N ILE A 279 -25.24 -4.22 -17.60
CA ILE A 279 -23.99 -4.87 -17.15
C ILE A 279 -24.12 -5.32 -15.69
N GLY A 280 -24.71 -4.47 -14.83
CA GLY A 280 -24.94 -4.77 -13.42
C GLY A 280 -25.88 -5.98 -13.24
N ASP A 281 -26.94 -6.08 -14.01
CA ASP A 281 -27.86 -7.20 -14.00
C ASP A 281 -27.19 -8.51 -14.41
N ILE A 282 -26.36 -8.49 -15.45
CA ILE A 282 -25.57 -9.67 -15.85
C ILE A 282 -24.62 -10.07 -14.72
N HIS A 283 -23.96 -9.09 -14.12
CA HIS A 283 -23.02 -9.33 -13.02
C HIS A 283 -23.72 -9.90 -11.78
N ALA A 284 -24.90 -9.37 -11.43
CA ALA A 284 -25.68 -9.81 -10.28
C ALA A 284 -26.23 -11.24 -10.44
N LYS A 285 -26.63 -11.63 -11.67
CA LYS A 285 -27.12 -12.98 -11.99
C LYS A 285 -26.00 -14.01 -11.97
N ASN A 286 -24.77 -13.57 -12.21
CA ASN A 286 -23.59 -14.42 -12.27
C ASN A 286 -22.54 -13.94 -11.25
N PRO A 287 -22.84 -13.93 -9.94
CA PRO A 287 -21.88 -13.49 -8.94
C PRO A 287 -20.64 -14.36 -9.08
N ALA A 288 -19.52 -13.71 -9.36
CA ALA A 288 -18.23 -14.41 -9.38
C ALA A 288 -18.04 -15.07 -8.02
N PRO A 289 -17.82 -16.39 -7.94
CA PRO A 289 -17.63 -17.07 -6.67
C PRO A 289 -16.45 -16.39 -5.96
N ASN A 290 -16.68 -15.77 -4.83
CA ASN A 290 -15.76 -15.20 -3.82
C ASN A 290 -14.28 -15.03 -4.22
N ARG A 291 -14.00 -14.75 -5.46
CA ARG A 291 -12.66 -14.48 -5.95
C ARG A 291 -12.46 -13.01 -5.91
N PHE A 292 -11.47 -12.64 -5.14
CA PHE A 292 -10.80 -11.36 -5.15
C PHE A 292 -11.24 -10.45 -6.28
N PRO A 293 -11.32 -9.11 -6.02
CA PRO A 293 -12.12 -8.18 -6.79
C PRO A 293 -12.14 -8.56 -8.25
N PRO A 294 -13.27 -8.55 -8.88
CA PRO A 294 -13.55 -9.24 -10.10
C PRO A 294 -12.36 -9.13 -11.05
N ARG A 295 -11.69 -10.23 -11.15
CA ARG A 295 -10.74 -10.52 -12.19
C ARG A 295 -9.68 -9.44 -12.41
N ARG A 296 -8.73 -9.33 -11.47
CA ARG A 296 -7.47 -8.61 -11.72
C ARG A 296 -6.91 -8.88 -13.12
N ILE A 297 -7.18 -10.05 -13.67
CA ILE A 297 -6.76 -10.46 -15.01
C ILE A 297 -7.53 -9.67 -16.08
N GLU A 298 -8.84 -9.52 -15.97
CA GLU A 298 -9.65 -8.78 -16.95
C GLU A 298 -9.38 -7.28 -16.86
N LEU A 299 -9.39 -6.72 -15.67
CA LEU A 299 -9.02 -5.32 -15.49
C LEU A 299 -7.58 -5.02 -15.95
N ARG A 300 -6.65 -6.00 -15.84
CA ARG A 300 -5.31 -5.87 -16.41
C ARG A 300 -5.29 -5.95 -17.93
N ARG A 301 -6.07 -6.84 -18.50
CA ARG A 301 -6.24 -6.92 -19.97
C ARG A 301 -6.79 -5.62 -20.53
N TRP A 302 -7.70 -4.98 -19.80
CA TRP A 302 -8.38 -3.76 -20.25
C TRP A 302 -7.65 -2.46 -19.89
N GLN A 303 -6.54 -2.52 -19.19
CA GLN A 303 -5.75 -1.32 -18.83
C GLN A 303 -5.33 -0.47 -20.03
N ASN A 304 -5.17 -1.11 -21.18
CA ASN A 304 -4.83 -0.45 -22.43
C ASN A 304 -5.99 -0.36 -23.42
N ALA A 305 -7.18 -0.84 -23.03
CA ALA A 305 -8.35 -0.77 -23.89
C ALA A 305 -8.91 0.66 -23.86
N SER A 306 -9.07 1.23 -25.04
CA SER A 306 -9.82 2.48 -25.23
C SER A 306 -11.27 2.13 -25.52
N GLY A 307 -12.21 2.93 -25.03
CA GLY A 307 -13.59 2.75 -25.34
C GLY A 307 -14.54 2.97 -24.15
N ARG A 308 -15.83 2.85 -24.40
CA ARG A 308 -16.90 3.08 -23.41
C ARG A 308 -17.08 1.90 -22.46
N PHE A 309 -16.86 0.67 -22.93
CA PHE A 309 -17.17 -0.53 -22.17
C PHE A 309 -16.37 -0.67 -20.88
N PRO A 310 -15.05 -0.49 -20.84
CA PRO A 310 -14.31 -0.55 -19.58
C PRO A 310 -14.83 0.39 -18.50
N ASN A 311 -15.23 1.60 -18.90
CA ASN A 311 -15.78 2.60 -17.99
C ASN A 311 -17.16 2.20 -17.48
N ARG A 312 -18.05 1.75 -18.36
CA ARG A 312 -19.40 1.26 -18.03
C ARG A 312 -19.33 0.05 -17.11
N TYR A 313 -18.44 -0.88 -17.40
CA TYR A 313 -18.22 -2.06 -16.57
C TYR A 313 -17.77 -1.70 -15.16
N VAL A 314 -16.76 -0.85 -15.02
CA VAL A 314 -16.26 -0.45 -13.71
C VAL A 314 -17.33 0.29 -12.90
N ARG A 315 -18.16 1.10 -13.53
CA ARG A 315 -19.30 1.76 -12.87
C ARG A 315 -20.36 0.73 -12.43
N ALA A 316 -20.66 -0.23 -13.26
CA ALA A 316 -21.64 -1.27 -12.95
C ALA A 316 -21.25 -2.13 -11.74
N ILE A 317 -19.95 -2.43 -11.59
CA ILE A 317 -19.45 -3.27 -10.49
C ILE A 317 -18.92 -2.43 -9.31
N ASP A 318 -19.07 -1.10 -9.34
CA ASP A 318 -18.55 -0.21 -8.29
C ASP A 318 -18.95 -0.63 -6.87
N PRO A 319 -20.19 -1.03 -6.58
CA PRO A 319 -20.60 -1.46 -5.24
C PRO A 319 -19.81 -2.67 -4.71
N ASP A 320 -19.34 -3.53 -5.60
CA ASP A 320 -18.62 -4.76 -5.24
C ASP A 320 -17.09 -4.55 -5.14
N LEU A 321 -16.63 -3.37 -5.52
CA LEU A 321 -15.20 -3.05 -5.47
C LEU A 321 -14.78 -2.57 -4.08
N GLY A 322 -13.65 -3.08 -3.61
CA GLY A 322 -13.02 -2.54 -2.40
C GLY A 322 -12.57 -1.08 -2.62
N ALA A 323 -12.67 -0.25 -1.57
CA ALA A 323 -12.46 1.20 -1.62
C ALA A 323 -11.16 1.64 -2.34
N LEU A 324 -10.04 0.94 -2.11
CA LEU A 324 -8.79 1.23 -2.80
C LEU A 324 -8.84 0.90 -4.31
N THR A 325 -9.60 -0.10 -4.69
CA THR A 325 -9.81 -0.46 -6.10
C THR A 325 -10.72 0.57 -6.79
N ARG A 326 -11.79 0.99 -6.11
CA ARG A 326 -12.67 2.08 -6.55
C ARG A 326 -11.87 3.35 -6.82
N LEU A 327 -11.03 3.75 -5.88
CA LEU A 327 -10.14 4.91 -6.03
C LEU A 327 -9.20 4.76 -7.22
N ARG A 328 -8.56 3.60 -7.36
CA ARG A 328 -7.61 3.35 -8.46
C ARG A 328 -8.27 3.40 -9.82
N LEU A 329 -9.45 2.83 -9.96
CA LEU A 329 -10.21 2.78 -11.20
C LEU A 329 -11.05 4.03 -11.45
N LYS A 330 -11.07 4.98 -10.51
CA LYS A 330 -11.92 6.18 -10.54
C LYS A 330 -13.40 5.85 -10.75
N SER A 331 -13.85 4.71 -10.23
CA SER A 331 -15.19 4.18 -10.50
C SER A 331 -16.34 5.14 -10.22
N PRO A 332 -16.31 6.04 -9.19
CA PRO A 332 -17.40 6.97 -8.96
C PRO A 332 -17.46 8.17 -9.93
N THR A 333 -16.35 8.54 -10.57
CA THR A 333 -16.29 9.79 -11.38
C THR A 333 -16.55 9.57 -12.86
N ALA A 334 -16.66 8.31 -13.30
CA ALA A 334 -16.95 7.97 -14.70
C ALA A 334 -16.00 8.57 -15.76
N THR A 335 -14.90 9.16 -15.35
CA THR A 335 -13.87 9.64 -16.27
C THR A 335 -13.12 8.45 -16.87
N ALA A 336 -12.64 8.61 -18.12
CA ALA A 336 -11.94 7.54 -18.81
C ALA A 336 -10.85 6.92 -17.95
N ILE A 337 -10.80 5.58 -17.90
CA ILE A 337 -9.75 4.86 -17.20
C ILE A 337 -8.44 5.00 -17.98
N HIS A 338 -7.81 6.15 -17.84
CA HIS A 338 -6.45 6.30 -18.35
C HIS A 338 -5.48 5.70 -17.34
N VAL A 339 -5.04 4.48 -17.64
CA VAL A 339 -4.05 3.81 -16.80
C VAL A 339 -2.67 4.11 -17.36
N GLY A 340 -1.90 4.94 -16.66
CA GLY A 340 -0.47 4.91 -16.84
C GLY A 340 0.29 6.20 -17.15
N GLY A 341 -0.29 7.39 -17.07
CA GLY A 341 0.40 8.57 -17.59
C GLY A 341 1.07 9.47 -16.57
N GLN A 342 0.37 9.91 -15.53
CA GLN A 342 0.71 11.17 -14.89
C GLN A 342 1.15 11.12 -13.42
N THR A 343 1.46 9.96 -12.88
CA THR A 343 1.86 9.80 -11.46
C THR A 343 3.06 10.67 -11.09
N THR A 344 3.99 10.89 -12.04
CA THR A 344 5.18 11.71 -11.81
C THR A 344 4.84 13.19 -11.68
N ALA A 345 3.94 13.72 -12.50
CA ALA A 345 3.50 15.11 -12.42
C ALA A 345 2.77 15.36 -11.10
N ARG A 346 1.82 14.50 -10.73
CA ARG A 346 1.15 14.57 -9.42
C ARG A 346 2.12 14.48 -8.25
N GLN A 347 3.13 13.62 -8.31
CA GLN A 347 4.13 13.48 -7.26
C GLN A 347 4.92 14.77 -7.01
N ARG A 348 5.18 15.55 -8.06
CA ARG A 348 5.78 16.88 -7.94
C ARG A 348 4.85 17.88 -7.28
N ALA A 349 3.57 17.86 -7.67
CA ALA A 349 2.54 18.78 -7.17
C ALA A 349 2.07 18.49 -5.74
N LEU A 350 2.38 17.32 -5.18
CA LEU A 350 1.86 16.89 -3.88
C LEU A 350 2.84 17.16 -2.74
N PRO A 351 2.35 17.79 -1.63
CA PRO A 351 3.08 17.80 -0.38
C PRO A 351 3.06 16.41 0.27
N GLN A 352 4.01 16.11 1.16
CA GLN A 352 4.01 14.86 1.92
C GLN A 352 2.89 14.79 2.97
N LEU A 353 2.37 15.93 3.39
CA LEU A 353 1.19 16.07 4.25
C LEU A 353 0.12 16.84 3.48
N LEU A 354 -1.04 16.23 3.24
CA LEU A 354 -2.13 16.87 2.51
C LEU A 354 -2.40 18.29 3.03
N TRP A 355 -2.78 19.19 2.14
CA TRP A 355 -3.12 20.58 2.48
C TRP A 355 -4.07 20.66 3.69
N PRO A 356 -3.86 21.60 4.62
CA PRO A 356 -4.65 21.69 5.85
C PRO A 356 -6.15 21.81 5.61
N GLU A 357 -6.55 22.64 4.66
CA GLU A 357 -7.96 22.91 4.31
C GLU A 357 -8.64 21.65 3.75
N TRP A 358 -7.97 20.94 2.86
CA TRP A 358 -8.44 19.66 2.33
C TRP A 358 -8.47 18.56 3.39
N SER A 359 -7.49 18.61 4.28
CA SER A 359 -7.48 17.67 5.41
C SER A 359 -8.65 17.90 6.35
N ALA A 360 -9.01 19.13 6.62
CA ALA A 360 -10.14 19.48 7.49
C ALA A 360 -11.46 18.95 6.91
N ARG A 361 -11.72 19.14 5.62
CA ARG A 361 -12.91 18.62 4.94
C ARG A 361 -13.04 17.10 5.01
N LEU A 362 -11.92 16.41 5.12
CA LEU A 362 -11.87 14.94 5.09
C LEU A 362 -11.71 14.30 6.47
N LEU A 363 -11.29 15.05 7.50
CA LEU A 363 -10.94 14.53 8.82
C LEU A 363 -12.18 14.42 9.71
N PRO A 364 -12.62 13.20 10.08
CA PRO A 364 -13.71 13.01 11.01
C PRO A 364 -13.40 13.58 12.39
N ALA A 365 -14.44 13.86 13.17
CA ALA A 365 -14.31 14.41 14.52
C ALA A 365 -13.43 13.57 15.46
N SER A 366 -13.42 12.25 15.29
CA SER A 366 -12.63 11.32 16.10
C SER A 366 -12.18 10.09 15.32
N GLY A 367 -11.33 9.26 15.92
CA GLY A 367 -10.91 7.97 15.37
C GLY A 367 -9.64 8.00 14.50
N PHE A 368 -9.12 9.17 14.14
CA PHE A 368 -7.94 9.30 13.29
C PHE A 368 -6.89 10.22 13.91
N HIS A 369 -5.63 9.89 13.70
CA HIS A 369 -4.50 10.74 14.06
C HIS A 369 -4.20 11.68 12.88
N ALA A 370 -4.41 12.98 13.05
CA ALA A 370 -4.42 13.97 12.00
C ALA A 370 -3.21 13.95 11.06
N GLU A 371 -1.99 13.90 11.61
CA GLU A 371 -0.77 13.90 10.80
C GLU A 371 -0.62 12.64 9.93
N ARG A 372 -0.85 11.44 10.53
CA ARG A 372 -0.84 10.19 9.76
C ARG A 372 -1.95 10.16 8.72
N PHE A 373 -3.10 10.74 9.05
CA PHE A 373 -4.22 10.91 8.16
C PHE A 373 -3.84 11.77 6.93
N ARG A 374 -3.25 12.95 7.17
CA ARG A 374 -2.75 13.85 6.12
C ARG A 374 -1.73 13.16 5.21
N ALA A 375 -0.74 12.49 5.79
CA ALA A 375 0.27 11.75 5.06
C ALA A 375 -0.32 10.64 4.18
N THR A 376 -1.29 9.89 4.72
CA THR A 376 -1.94 8.79 4.00
C THR A 376 -2.82 9.31 2.85
N LEU A 377 -3.56 10.40 3.07
CA LEU A 377 -4.39 11.03 2.02
C LEU A 377 -3.54 11.60 0.87
N ALA A 378 -2.42 12.28 1.19
CA ALA A 378 -1.50 12.75 0.17
C ALA A 378 -0.98 11.59 -0.70
N THR A 379 -0.66 10.45 -0.07
CA THR A 379 -0.24 9.23 -0.78
C THR A 379 -1.39 8.62 -1.60
N LEU A 380 -2.64 8.66 -1.10
CA LEU A 380 -3.81 8.16 -1.82
C LEU A 380 -4.08 8.93 -3.12
N LEU A 381 -3.71 10.20 -3.22
CA LEU A 381 -3.83 10.98 -4.45
C LEU A 381 -2.93 10.47 -5.60
N LEU A 382 -1.93 9.64 -5.32
CA LEU A 382 -1.14 8.96 -6.35
C LEU A 382 -1.84 7.71 -6.92
N VAL A 383 -2.91 7.24 -6.28
CA VAL A 383 -3.57 5.98 -6.63
C VAL A 383 -4.51 6.10 -7.86
N PRO A 384 -5.33 7.18 -8.02
CA PRO A 384 -6.27 7.27 -9.13
C PRO A 384 -5.57 7.14 -10.50
N GLY A 385 -6.08 6.24 -11.35
CA GLY A 385 -5.53 5.98 -12.69
C GLY A 385 -4.12 5.35 -12.70
N SER A 386 -3.58 4.91 -11.57
CA SER A 386 -2.25 4.30 -11.54
C SER A 386 -2.26 2.84 -12.03
N ALA A 387 -1.17 2.41 -12.69
CA ALA A 387 -1.02 1.04 -13.15
C ALA A 387 -1.01 0.05 -11.96
N VAL A 388 -1.60 -1.15 -12.18
CA VAL A 388 -1.62 -2.22 -11.16
C VAL A 388 -0.20 -2.57 -10.74
N GLY A 389 0.12 -2.39 -9.48
CA GLY A 389 1.44 -2.68 -8.89
C GLY A 389 2.39 -1.48 -8.79
N ARG A 390 2.19 -0.38 -9.48
CA ARG A 390 2.97 0.86 -9.29
C ARG A 390 2.50 1.67 -8.09
N ALA A 391 1.21 1.73 -7.81
CA ALA A 391 0.65 2.42 -6.65
C ALA A 391 1.22 1.94 -5.30
N HIS A 392 1.77 0.73 -5.26
CA HIS A 392 2.40 0.17 -4.07
C HIS A 392 3.90 0.47 -3.96
N ARG A 393 4.51 1.05 -4.99
CA ARG A 393 5.96 1.31 -5.05
C ARG A 393 6.35 2.78 -4.95
N THR A 394 5.45 3.68 -5.29
CA THR A 394 5.67 5.13 -5.19
C THR A 394 5.07 5.64 -3.88
N THR A 395 5.88 5.72 -2.86
CA THR A 395 5.48 6.38 -1.61
C THR A 395 5.95 7.83 -1.66
N LEU A 396 4.99 8.74 -1.69
CA LEU A 396 5.26 10.18 -1.52
C LEU A 396 5.86 10.45 -0.14
N ASN A 397 5.42 9.67 0.85
CA ASN A 397 5.86 9.77 2.23
C ASN A 397 6.37 8.41 2.72
N PRO A 398 7.66 8.30 3.15
CA PRO A 398 8.28 7.04 3.58
C PRO A 398 7.59 6.38 4.78
N ARG A 399 6.82 7.13 5.56
CA ARG A 399 6.06 6.63 6.73
C ARG A 399 4.75 5.94 6.35
N VAL A 400 4.30 6.09 5.11
CA VAL A 400 3.03 5.53 4.62
C VAL A 400 3.31 4.28 3.80
N ASN A 401 2.79 3.16 4.24
CA ASN A 401 2.80 1.91 3.49
C ASN A 401 1.41 1.61 2.87
N PRO A 402 1.32 0.68 1.92
CA PRO A 402 0.04 0.32 1.29
C PRO A 402 -1.04 -0.14 2.27
N GLY A 403 -0.64 -0.74 3.41
CA GLY A 403 -1.57 -1.14 4.46
C GLY A 403 -2.24 0.06 5.14
N ASN A 404 -1.52 1.17 5.30
CA ASN A 404 -2.07 2.40 5.86
C ASN A 404 -3.18 2.96 4.95
N CYS A 405 -2.98 2.97 3.64
CA CYS A 405 -3.97 3.42 2.66
C CYS A 405 -5.25 2.57 2.73
N THR A 406 -5.10 1.25 2.77
CA THR A 406 -6.24 0.34 2.88
C THR A 406 -6.96 0.51 4.23
N ALA A 407 -6.21 0.59 5.33
CA ALA A 407 -6.78 0.75 6.67
C ALA A 407 -7.54 2.08 6.82
N LEU A 408 -7.03 3.17 6.23
CA LEU A 408 -7.70 4.46 6.24
C LEU A 408 -9.07 4.38 5.56
N LEU A 409 -9.11 3.90 4.32
CA LEU A 409 -10.35 3.79 3.55
C LEU A 409 -11.35 2.83 4.21
N GLN A 410 -10.88 1.72 4.78
CA GLN A 410 -11.72 0.81 5.57
C GLN A 410 -12.24 1.45 6.85
N GLY A 411 -11.43 2.28 7.51
CA GLY A 411 -11.85 3.05 8.67
C GLY A 411 -12.95 4.06 8.32
N MET A 412 -12.81 4.75 7.21
CA MET A 412 -13.82 5.68 6.69
C MET A 412 -15.13 4.98 6.30
N ALA A 413 -15.04 3.79 5.71
CA ALA A 413 -16.22 3.00 5.36
C ALA A 413 -17.05 2.55 6.58
N LYS A 414 -16.47 2.57 7.77
CA LYS A 414 -17.14 2.21 9.03
C LYS A 414 -17.77 3.42 9.76
N LEU A 415 -17.58 4.63 9.22
CA LEU A 415 -18.21 5.82 9.80
C LEU A 415 -19.74 5.74 9.68
N PRO A 416 -20.49 6.31 10.62
CA PRO A 416 -21.94 6.38 10.54
C PRO A 416 -22.35 7.07 9.23
N GLY A 417 -23.29 6.44 8.50
CA GLY A 417 -23.78 7.00 7.23
C GLY A 417 -23.23 6.36 5.95
N GLY A 418 -22.25 5.43 6.02
CA GLY A 418 -21.77 4.56 4.92
C GLY A 418 -21.43 5.19 3.55
N SER A 419 -22.13 6.23 3.14
CA SER A 419 -21.91 6.99 1.90
C SER A 419 -20.62 7.83 1.90
N ALA A 420 -20.13 8.22 3.07
CA ALA A 420 -18.97 9.08 3.22
C ALA A 420 -17.70 8.55 2.51
N VAL A 421 -17.48 7.22 2.47
CA VAL A 421 -16.31 6.68 1.76
C VAL A 421 -16.40 6.84 0.25
N THR A 422 -17.61 6.80 -0.33
CA THR A 422 -17.83 7.05 -1.77
C THR A 422 -17.50 8.48 -2.11
N ASP A 423 -17.99 9.42 -1.32
CA ASP A 423 -17.74 10.85 -1.53
C ASP A 423 -16.27 11.20 -1.32
N VAL A 424 -15.61 10.57 -0.33
CA VAL A 424 -14.15 10.68 -0.14
C VAL A 424 -13.40 10.14 -1.36
N ILE A 425 -13.76 8.98 -1.89
CA ILE A 425 -13.13 8.45 -3.11
C ILE A 425 -13.37 9.38 -4.30
N THR A 426 -14.58 9.89 -4.43
CA THR A 426 -14.97 10.80 -5.50
C THR A 426 -14.14 12.09 -5.48
N VAL A 427 -14.01 12.72 -4.31
CA VAL A 427 -13.22 13.96 -4.19
C VAL A 427 -11.73 13.69 -4.43
N LEU A 428 -11.20 12.57 -3.96
CA LEU A 428 -9.79 12.21 -4.23
C LEU A 428 -9.57 11.98 -5.74
N CYS A 429 -10.54 11.42 -6.46
CA CYS A 429 -10.48 11.30 -7.91
C CYS A 429 -10.51 12.67 -8.59
N ARG A 430 -11.44 13.55 -8.18
CA ARG A 430 -11.56 14.92 -8.72
C ARG A 430 -10.27 15.73 -8.50
N ILE A 431 -9.69 15.67 -7.30
CA ILE A 431 -8.41 16.34 -7.00
C ILE A 431 -7.30 15.76 -7.89
N ALA A 432 -7.22 14.42 -8.05
CA ALA A 432 -6.22 13.81 -8.89
C ALA A 432 -6.38 14.21 -10.37
N ASP A 433 -7.60 14.25 -10.89
CA ASP A 433 -7.89 14.68 -12.27
C ASP A 433 -7.56 16.16 -12.47
N TYR A 434 -7.85 16.99 -11.46
CA TYR A 434 -7.46 18.39 -11.48
C TYR A 434 -5.94 18.55 -11.54
N LEU A 435 -5.19 17.81 -10.69
CA LEU A 435 -3.72 17.84 -10.68
C LEU A 435 -3.10 17.34 -12.00
N ASP A 436 -3.81 16.47 -12.73
CA ASP A 436 -3.35 15.96 -14.02
C ASP A 436 -3.62 16.92 -15.17
N SER A 437 -4.70 17.72 -15.09
CA SER A 437 -5.18 18.58 -16.18
C SER A 437 -4.78 20.05 -16.02
N ALA A 438 -4.62 20.54 -14.79
CA ALA A 438 -4.31 21.91 -14.50
C ALA A 438 -2.80 22.17 -14.48
N THR A 439 -2.41 23.39 -14.82
CA THR A 439 -1.04 23.86 -14.57
C THR A 439 -0.89 24.16 -13.08
N VAL A 440 -0.30 23.21 -12.33
CA VAL A 440 -0.06 23.40 -10.90
C VAL A 440 1.14 24.33 -10.70
N PRO A 441 0.98 25.43 -9.94
CA PRO A 441 2.02 26.45 -9.83
C PRO A 441 3.15 26.08 -8.84
N ILE A 442 3.09 24.90 -8.20
CA ILE A 442 4.07 24.47 -7.20
C ILE A 442 4.65 23.10 -7.58
N ASP A 443 6.00 23.01 -7.49
CA ASP A 443 6.74 21.74 -7.54
C ASP A 443 7.37 21.47 -6.17
N TYR A 444 6.64 20.76 -5.31
CA TYR A 444 7.12 20.38 -3.98
C TYR A 444 8.35 19.44 -4.04
N GLN A 445 8.52 18.66 -5.10
CA GLN A 445 9.70 17.82 -5.23
C GLN A 445 10.95 18.67 -5.43
N ARG A 446 10.92 19.62 -6.37
CA ARG A 446 12.00 20.59 -6.58
C ARG A 446 12.32 21.38 -5.30
N ARG A 447 11.28 21.82 -4.58
CA ARG A 447 11.48 22.57 -3.33
C ARG A 447 12.18 21.75 -2.26
N ARG A 448 11.82 20.45 -2.11
CA ARG A 448 12.50 19.54 -1.16
C ARG A 448 13.97 19.33 -1.49
N GLU A 449 14.36 19.43 -2.75
CA GLU A 449 15.74 19.27 -3.21
C GLU A 449 16.57 20.55 -3.03
N VAL A 450 15.95 21.73 -3.17
CA VAL A 450 16.65 23.02 -3.24
C VAL A 450 16.58 23.82 -1.93
N VAL A 451 15.45 23.75 -1.20
CA VAL A 451 15.27 24.53 0.03
C VAL A 451 16.10 23.92 1.17
N PRO A 452 17.03 24.69 1.78
CA PRO A 452 17.85 24.16 2.86
C PRO A 452 17.03 23.87 4.12
N ALA A 453 17.46 22.89 4.91
CA ALA A 453 16.81 22.57 6.18
C ALA A 453 16.78 23.78 7.13
N GLU A 454 17.88 24.52 7.21
CA GLU A 454 17.96 25.79 7.93
C GLU A 454 17.51 26.97 7.04
N ALA A 455 16.22 26.95 6.65
CA ALA A 455 15.62 27.95 5.78
C ALA A 455 15.72 29.40 6.32
N ILE A 456 15.98 29.57 7.60
CA ILE A 456 16.20 30.88 8.23
C ILE A 456 17.32 30.78 9.25
N THR A 457 18.29 31.73 9.19
CA THR A 457 19.39 31.83 10.16
C THR A 457 18.91 32.48 11.46
N TRP A 458 19.65 32.27 12.55
CA TRP A 458 19.33 32.94 13.82
C TRP A 458 19.32 34.47 13.69
N GLN A 459 20.28 35.07 12.98
CA GLN A 459 20.36 36.52 12.78
C GLN A 459 19.10 37.02 12.07
N ARG A 460 18.74 36.40 10.95
CA ARG A 460 17.56 36.82 10.17
C ARG A 460 16.25 36.64 10.96
N TRP A 461 16.11 35.50 11.69
CA TRP A 461 14.98 35.29 12.59
C TRP A 461 14.88 36.37 13.66
N ARG A 462 16.00 36.73 14.30
CA ARG A 462 16.05 37.77 15.29
C ARG A 462 15.58 39.13 14.73
N ASP A 463 16.06 39.48 13.56
CA ASP A 463 15.71 40.74 12.92
C ASP A 463 14.22 40.77 12.55
N LEU A 464 13.71 39.72 11.92
CA LEU A 464 12.28 39.56 11.60
C LEU A 464 11.41 39.62 12.86
N ALA A 465 11.78 38.91 13.92
CA ALA A 465 11.06 38.93 15.19
C ALA A 465 11.03 40.33 15.80
N CYS A 466 12.14 41.07 15.72
CA CYS A 466 12.22 42.46 16.17
C CYS A 466 11.28 43.38 15.36
N GLU A 467 11.27 43.24 14.05
CA GLU A 467 10.42 44.04 13.16
C GLU A 467 8.91 43.89 13.52
N ILE A 468 8.48 42.70 13.85
CA ILE A 468 7.09 42.44 14.20
C ILE A 468 6.76 42.50 15.70
N GLY A 469 7.72 42.90 16.55
CA GLY A 469 7.55 42.98 18.00
C GLY A 469 7.44 41.63 18.71
N ALA A 470 7.87 40.53 18.08
CA ALA A 470 7.90 39.20 18.66
C ALA A 470 9.24 38.93 19.37
N HIS A 471 9.23 38.11 20.41
CA HIS A 471 10.45 37.75 21.13
C HIS A 471 11.20 36.62 20.38
N PRO A 472 12.45 36.78 19.96
CA PRO A 472 13.17 35.80 19.13
C PRO A 472 13.55 34.51 19.88
N GLY A 473 13.51 34.52 21.22
CA GLY A 473 14.02 33.42 22.05
C GLY A 473 15.48 33.63 22.43
N GLU A 474 16.13 32.59 22.95
CA GLU A 474 17.57 32.62 23.30
C GLU A 474 18.33 31.71 22.33
N GLN A 475 19.51 32.19 21.90
CA GLN A 475 20.42 31.42 21.07
C GLN A 475 21.12 30.34 21.90
N GLY A 476 21.22 29.10 21.38
CA GLY A 476 22.08 28.06 21.95
C GLY A 476 21.51 27.25 23.11
N LYS A 477 20.29 27.50 23.57
CA LYS A 477 19.66 26.68 24.61
C LYS A 477 18.62 25.73 24.03
N GLY A 478 18.99 24.47 23.80
CA GLY A 478 18.07 23.36 23.49
C GLY A 478 17.19 23.59 22.25
N LEU A 479 15.95 23.11 22.29
CA LEU A 479 14.95 23.34 21.24
C LEU A 479 14.37 24.76 21.34
N GLY A 480 15.17 25.76 20.99
CA GLY A 480 14.76 27.16 21.00
C GLY A 480 13.69 27.49 19.95
N ARG A 481 13.15 28.71 20.05
CA ARG A 481 12.15 29.23 19.10
C ARG A 481 12.58 29.15 17.65
N ILE A 482 13.87 29.34 17.39
CA ILE A 482 14.43 29.24 16.04
C ILE A 482 14.12 27.86 15.41
N HIS A 483 14.21 26.76 16.14
CA HIS A 483 13.92 25.44 15.60
C HIS A 483 12.43 25.26 15.26
N VAL A 484 11.54 25.90 16.06
CA VAL A 484 10.10 25.90 15.74
C VAL A 484 9.84 26.64 14.44
N VAL A 485 10.48 27.80 14.28
CA VAL A 485 10.34 28.65 13.09
C VAL A 485 10.94 27.97 11.85
N GLN A 486 12.14 27.39 11.99
CA GLN A 486 12.79 26.63 10.92
C GLN A 486 11.91 25.47 10.44
N ARG A 487 11.37 24.68 11.36
CA ARG A 487 10.45 23.58 11.07
C ARG A 487 9.19 24.06 10.37
N HIS A 488 8.56 25.10 10.90
CA HIS A 488 7.34 25.64 10.31
C HIS A 488 7.59 26.20 8.90
N LEU A 489 8.64 26.99 8.74
CA LEU A 489 9.00 27.58 7.46
C LEU A 489 9.36 26.47 6.44
N HIS A 490 10.12 25.47 6.86
CA HIS A 490 10.47 24.34 6.00
C HIS A 490 9.24 23.50 5.61
N GLU A 491 8.31 23.27 6.54
CA GLU A 491 7.05 22.55 6.26
C GLU A 491 6.20 23.27 5.21
N ILE A 492 6.02 24.60 5.34
CA ILE A 492 5.21 25.36 4.38
C ILE A 492 5.91 25.51 3.02
N LEU A 493 7.22 25.62 2.97
CA LEU A 493 7.99 25.74 1.73
C LEU A 493 8.02 24.42 0.94
N THR A 494 8.28 23.30 1.60
CA THR A 494 8.59 22.03 0.96
C THR A 494 7.49 21.00 1.03
N GLY A 495 6.47 21.25 1.87
CA GLY A 495 5.42 20.27 2.16
C GLY A 495 5.95 19.00 2.84
N ALA A 496 7.14 19.04 3.43
CA ALA A 496 7.80 17.86 4.02
C ALA A 496 7.12 17.38 5.30
N ASP A 497 7.16 16.06 5.53
CA ASP A 497 6.75 15.43 6.79
C ASP A 497 7.96 15.40 7.75
N LEU A 498 7.97 16.29 8.72
CA LEU A 498 9.04 16.40 9.74
C LEU A 498 9.09 15.21 10.72
N SER A 499 8.21 14.25 10.58
CA SER A 499 8.25 13.00 11.32
C SER A 499 8.98 11.88 10.59
N ASP A 500 9.49 12.12 9.38
CA ASP A 500 10.39 11.20 8.67
C ASP A 500 11.71 11.09 9.45
N PRO A 501 12.12 9.88 9.88
CA PRO A 501 13.38 9.69 10.61
C PRO A 501 14.63 10.17 9.87
N ASN A 502 14.57 10.26 8.56
CA ASN A 502 15.69 10.69 7.71
C ASN A 502 15.71 12.21 7.50
N HIS A 503 14.70 12.95 7.99
CA HIS A 503 14.61 14.38 7.78
C HIS A 503 15.56 15.13 8.74
N PRO A 504 16.35 16.12 8.28
CA PRO A 504 17.28 16.86 9.12
C PRO A 504 16.62 17.55 10.34
N LEU A 505 15.37 18.01 10.15
CA LEU A 505 14.56 18.67 11.19
C LEU A 505 13.61 17.71 11.92
N VAL A 506 13.84 16.40 11.87
CA VAL A 506 12.98 15.39 12.49
C VAL A 506 12.73 15.66 13.97
N PHE A 507 11.54 15.33 14.43
CA PHE A 507 11.21 15.39 15.86
C PHE A 507 11.98 14.31 16.63
N ARG A 508 12.78 14.75 17.61
CA ARG A 508 13.64 13.87 18.43
C ARG A 508 12.86 13.03 19.43
N SER A 509 11.67 13.47 19.80
CA SER A 509 10.80 12.78 20.76
C SER A 509 9.34 13.23 20.62
N PRO A 510 8.37 12.48 21.19
CA PRO A 510 6.98 12.93 21.29
C PRO A 510 6.82 14.27 22.02
N GLN A 511 7.68 14.53 23.00
CA GLN A 511 7.66 15.79 23.74
C GLN A 511 8.14 16.95 22.86
N ASP A 512 9.16 16.75 22.03
CA ASP A 512 9.63 17.73 21.04
C ASP A 512 8.52 18.11 20.06
N ARG A 513 7.77 17.10 19.55
CA ARG A 513 6.59 17.32 18.72
C ARG A 513 5.50 18.10 19.48
N GLY A 514 5.19 17.72 20.71
CA GLY A 514 4.21 18.43 21.55
C GLY A 514 4.59 19.90 21.77
N THR A 515 5.87 20.16 21.99
CA THR A 515 6.42 21.53 22.10
C THR A 515 6.23 22.31 20.81
N TYR A 516 6.55 21.70 19.66
CA TYR A 516 6.35 22.31 18.34
C TYR A 516 4.87 22.65 18.09
N THR A 517 3.96 21.71 18.30
CA THR A 517 2.53 21.90 18.08
C THR A 517 1.96 22.99 18.99
N THR A 518 2.41 23.01 20.25
CA THR A 518 1.99 24.05 21.22
C THR A 518 2.51 25.43 20.82
N ALA A 519 3.75 25.50 20.35
CA ALA A 519 4.34 26.74 19.89
C ALA A 519 3.69 27.30 18.63
N LEU A 520 3.36 26.42 17.65
CA LEU A 520 2.58 26.82 16.47
C LEU A 520 1.22 27.39 16.82
N GLY A 521 0.55 26.80 17.81
CA GLY A 521 -0.70 27.33 18.33
C GLY A 521 -0.61 28.74 18.92
N GLN A 522 0.60 29.23 19.18
CA GLN A 522 0.86 30.57 19.69
C GLN A 522 1.29 31.58 18.61
N PHE A 523 1.53 31.14 17.38
CA PHE A 523 1.85 32.01 16.27
C PHE A 523 0.67 32.93 15.99
N THR A 524 0.92 34.24 16.00
CA THR A 524 -0.10 35.22 15.63
C THR A 524 -0.25 35.27 14.10
N PRO A 525 -1.40 35.73 13.56
CA PRO A 525 -1.57 35.94 12.12
C PRO A 525 -0.48 36.85 11.53
N HIS A 526 -0.07 37.86 12.29
CA HIS A 526 1.01 38.77 11.89
C HIS A 526 2.35 38.06 11.74
N LEU A 527 2.71 37.20 12.71
CA LEU A 527 3.93 36.36 12.61
C LEU A 527 3.85 35.39 11.45
N ARG A 528 2.72 34.76 11.26
CA ARG A 528 2.52 33.83 10.12
C ARG A 528 2.67 34.53 8.78
N ARG A 529 2.12 35.75 8.66
CA ARG A 529 2.28 36.57 7.44
C ARG A 529 3.75 36.93 7.22
N ALA A 530 4.44 37.44 8.21
CA ALA A 530 5.85 37.81 8.10
C ALA A 530 6.75 36.60 7.72
N LEU A 531 6.45 35.40 8.23
CA LEU A 531 7.15 34.17 7.84
C LEU A 531 6.83 33.74 6.41
N ARG A 532 5.60 33.93 5.95
CA ARG A 532 5.24 33.68 4.54
C ARG A 532 5.93 34.65 3.59
N ASP A 533 5.93 35.94 3.93
CA ASP A 533 6.58 36.96 3.12
C ASP A 533 8.09 36.69 3.00
N TYR A 534 8.70 36.33 4.12
CA TYR A 534 10.10 35.89 4.12
C TYR A 534 10.32 34.62 3.30
N GLY A 535 9.43 33.62 3.43
CA GLY A 535 9.49 32.39 2.65
C GLY A 535 9.33 32.62 1.16
N GLN A 536 8.45 33.55 0.76
CA GLN A 536 8.30 33.94 -0.65
C GLN A 536 9.56 34.61 -1.19
N GLN A 537 10.17 35.46 -0.39
CA GLN A 537 11.47 36.08 -0.73
C GLN A 537 12.57 35.03 -0.88
N LEU A 538 12.66 34.06 0.04
CA LEU A 538 13.63 32.97 -0.02
C LEU A 538 13.46 32.11 -1.27
N LEU A 539 12.21 31.81 -1.67
CA LEU A 539 11.95 31.09 -2.93
C LEU A 539 12.48 31.87 -4.13
N ALA A 540 12.23 33.18 -4.19
CA ALA A 540 12.74 34.03 -5.25
C ALA A 540 14.28 34.06 -5.29
N GLU A 541 14.94 34.15 -4.12
CA GLU A 541 16.41 34.07 -4.01
C GLU A 541 16.98 32.74 -4.49
N LEU A 542 16.21 31.65 -4.35
CA LEU A 542 16.54 30.31 -4.85
C LEU A 542 16.15 30.09 -6.33
N GLY A 543 15.67 31.11 -7.03
CA GLY A 543 15.25 31.04 -8.42
C GLY A 543 13.96 30.22 -8.62
N ILE A 544 13.06 30.24 -7.63
CA ILE A 544 11.77 29.55 -7.64
C ILE A 544 10.67 30.61 -7.67
N GLU A 545 10.08 30.83 -8.85
CA GLU A 545 8.98 31.78 -9.08
C GLU A 545 7.61 31.09 -8.84
N GLU A 546 7.44 30.51 -7.67
CA GLU A 546 6.22 29.80 -7.30
C GLU A 546 5.58 30.46 -6.08
N PRO A 547 4.24 30.43 -5.93
CA PRO A 547 3.57 30.94 -4.74
C PRO A 547 3.93 30.09 -3.53
N ILE A 548 4.17 30.70 -2.36
CA ILE A 548 4.57 29.95 -1.17
C ILE A 548 3.52 28.93 -0.73
N ILE A 549 2.25 29.23 -0.91
CA ILE A 549 1.12 28.39 -0.54
C ILE A 549 0.19 28.27 -1.74
N TRP A 550 -0.30 27.08 -1.98
CA TRP A 550 -1.32 26.76 -2.94
C TRP A 550 -2.07 25.49 -2.50
N SER A 551 -3.33 25.38 -2.83
CA SER A 551 -4.14 24.17 -2.68
C SER A 551 -5.12 24.05 -3.83
N PRO A 552 -5.58 22.85 -4.19
CA PRO A 552 -6.67 22.68 -5.16
C PRO A 552 -7.92 23.47 -4.78
N PRO A 553 -8.74 23.90 -5.76
CA PRO A 553 -9.95 24.66 -5.52
C PRO A 553 -10.96 23.89 -4.65
N ALA A 554 -11.68 24.60 -3.76
CA ALA A 554 -12.65 24.01 -2.85
C ALA A 554 -13.87 23.41 -3.57
N GLU A 555 -14.21 23.94 -4.72
CA GLU A 555 -15.34 23.57 -5.59
C GLU A 555 -15.26 22.10 -6.05
N LEU A 556 -14.09 21.47 -5.95
CA LEU A 556 -13.94 20.03 -6.20
C LEU A 556 -14.73 19.18 -5.19
N ALA A 557 -15.15 19.75 -4.06
CA ALA A 557 -15.99 19.11 -3.05
C ALA A 557 -17.50 19.31 -3.31
N ASP A 558 -17.89 20.13 -4.28
CA ASP A 558 -19.29 20.47 -4.51
C ASP A 558 -20.16 19.24 -4.73
N GLY A 559 -21.30 19.23 -4.03
CA GLY A 559 -22.27 18.15 -4.09
C GLY A 559 -21.86 16.86 -3.34
N LEU A 560 -20.78 16.88 -2.55
CA LEU A 560 -20.30 15.72 -1.78
C LEU A 560 -20.52 15.96 -0.28
N THR A 561 -20.83 14.87 0.43
CA THR A 561 -20.92 14.87 1.89
C THR A 561 -19.64 14.28 2.48
N LEU A 562 -18.72 15.16 2.85
CA LEU A 562 -17.42 14.77 3.40
C LEU A 562 -17.48 14.55 4.92
N PRO A 563 -16.65 13.67 5.49
CA PRO A 563 -16.72 13.32 6.91
C PRO A 563 -16.16 14.39 7.86
N GLY A 564 -15.44 15.37 7.36
CA GLY A 564 -14.95 16.52 8.10
C GLY A 564 -15.84 17.75 7.90
N ILE A 565 -15.34 18.90 8.30
CA ILE A 565 -16.06 20.18 8.18
C ILE A 565 -15.24 21.12 7.29
N ASP A 566 -15.92 21.85 6.42
CA ASP A 566 -15.28 22.92 5.67
C ASP A 566 -14.77 23.98 6.65
N PRO A 567 -13.49 24.40 6.55
CA PRO A 567 -12.97 25.46 7.40
C PRO A 567 -13.78 26.76 7.39
N THR A 568 -14.47 27.04 6.28
CA THR A 568 -15.34 28.23 6.14
C THR A 568 -16.63 28.12 6.94
N ASP A 569 -17.10 26.90 7.24
CA ASP A 569 -18.33 26.66 8.00
C ASP A 569 -18.10 26.66 9.51
N LEU A 570 -16.86 26.81 9.96
CA LEU A 570 -16.55 26.86 11.39
C LEU A 570 -16.95 28.20 12.00
N ASP A 571 -17.73 28.14 13.07
CA ASP A 571 -18.07 29.31 13.87
C ASP A 571 -16.82 29.85 14.61
N THR A 572 -16.05 30.67 13.90
CA THR A 572 -14.79 31.23 14.39
C THR A 572 -14.99 32.15 15.58
N ASP A 573 -16.12 32.87 15.69
CA ASP A 573 -16.42 33.74 16.83
C ASP A 573 -16.70 32.94 18.09
N LYS A 574 -17.42 31.83 17.97
CA LYS A 574 -17.65 30.90 19.07
C LYS A 574 -16.35 30.25 19.53
N ILE A 575 -15.50 29.82 18.59
CA ILE A 575 -14.17 29.25 18.90
C ILE A 575 -13.31 30.31 19.61
N ARG A 576 -13.29 31.53 19.10
CA ARG A 576 -12.59 32.66 19.70
C ARG A 576 -13.03 32.87 21.15
N ARG A 577 -14.32 33.00 21.38
CA ARG A 577 -14.89 33.18 22.73
C ARG A 577 -14.50 32.04 23.67
N LEU A 578 -14.69 30.79 23.25
CA LEU A 578 -14.40 29.62 24.09
C LEU A 578 -12.91 29.48 24.43
N VAL A 579 -12.01 29.69 23.44
CA VAL A 579 -10.57 29.49 23.64
C VAL A 579 -9.89 30.72 24.21
N LEU A 580 -10.20 31.93 23.75
CA LEU A 580 -9.46 33.14 24.13
C LEU A 580 -10.09 33.82 25.35
N ASP A 581 -11.41 33.94 25.45
CA ASP A 581 -12.09 34.65 26.52
C ASP A 581 -12.35 33.71 27.70
N GLU A 582 -12.95 32.54 27.48
CA GLU A 582 -13.21 31.53 28.52
C GLU A 582 -11.98 30.66 28.83
N LYS A 583 -10.87 30.77 28.10
CA LYS A 583 -9.61 30.04 28.32
C LYS A 583 -9.77 28.51 28.33
N ARG A 584 -10.74 27.98 27.62
CA ARG A 584 -10.91 26.53 27.48
C ARG A 584 -9.78 25.93 26.63
N ALA A 585 -9.39 24.70 26.95
CA ALA A 585 -8.42 23.98 26.13
C ALA A 585 -9.01 23.72 24.71
N PRO A 586 -8.21 23.85 23.63
CA PRO A 586 -8.71 23.57 22.27
C PRO A 586 -9.31 22.17 22.09
N SER A 587 -8.84 21.18 22.84
CA SER A 587 -9.43 19.82 22.83
C SER A 587 -10.84 19.80 23.42
N ALA A 588 -11.07 20.50 24.53
CA ALA A 588 -12.40 20.60 25.13
C ALA A 588 -13.37 21.40 24.25
N VAL A 589 -12.87 22.37 23.49
CA VAL A 589 -13.67 23.11 22.50
C VAL A 589 -14.01 22.22 21.30
N ALA A 590 -13.07 21.41 20.84
CA ALA A 590 -13.31 20.44 19.77
C ALA A 590 -14.39 19.41 20.16
N ASP A 591 -14.30 18.87 21.38
CA ASP A 591 -15.30 17.94 21.92
C ASP A 591 -16.69 18.60 22.02
N LEU A 592 -16.74 19.86 22.49
CA LEU A 592 -18.00 20.63 22.61
C LEU A 592 -18.65 20.94 21.23
N LEU A 593 -17.84 21.17 20.22
CA LEU A 593 -18.32 21.46 18.86
C LEU A 593 -18.54 20.19 18.03
N GLY A 594 -18.16 19.00 18.54
CA GLY A 594 -18.23 17.76 17.79
C GLY A 594 -17.28 17.68 16.60
N VAL A 595 -16.15 18.40 16.64
CA VAL A 595 -15.16 18.48 15.56
C VAL A 595 -13.80 17.92 16.00
N HIS A 596 -12.92 17.63 15.08
CA HIS A 596 -11.56 17.26 15.43
C HIS A 596 -10.77 18.47 15.93
N ILE A 597 -9.82 18.28 16.84
CA ILE A 597 -8.99 19.36 17.40
C ILE A 597 -8.25 20.18 16.32
N GLU A 598 -7.94 19.56 15.19
CA GLU A 598 -7.27 20.26 14.09
C GLU A 598 -8.15 21.33 13.43
N HIS A 599 -9.48 21.17 13.40
CA HIS A 599 -10.40 22.22 12.93
C HIS A 599 -10.33 23.45 13.84
N VAL A 600 -10.32 23.22 15.15
CA VAL A 600 -10.16 24.32 16.12
C VAL A 600 -8.81 25.00 15.98
N ARG A 601 -7.73 24.23 15.77
CA ARG A 601 -6.39 24.78 15.54
C ARG A 601 -6.33 25.61 14.26
N LEU A 602 -6.91 25.09 13.17
CA LEU A 602 -6.95 25.81 11.89
C LEU A 602 -7.74 27.12 11.98
N ALA A 603 -8.90 27.10 12.63
CA ALA A 603 -9.69 28.31 12.90
C ALA A 603 -8.89 29.33 13.74
N LEU A 604 -8.20 28.87 14.76
CA LEU A 604 -7.35 29.72 15.60
C LEU A 604 -6.16 30.36 14.85
N GLU A 605 -5.74 29.82 13.73
CA GLU A 605 -4.64 30.38 12.92
C GLU A 605 -4.98 31.71 12.28
N GLY A 606 -6.25 31.91 11.91
CA GLY A 606 -6.78 33.14 11.33
C GLY A 606 -7.16 34.22 12.33
N LEU A 607 -7.25 33.88 13.62
CA LEU A 607 -7.74 34.84 14.64
C LEU A 607 -6.63 35.72 15.18
N ASP A 608 -6.86 37.02 15.22
CA ASP A 608 -6.00 37.96 15.93
C ASP A 608 -6.01 37.66 17.43
N ARG A 609 -4.83 37.47 17.96
CA ARG A 609 -4.61 37.16 19.37
C ARG A 609 -3.56 38.11 19.94
N PRO A 610 -3.75 38.51 21.22
CA PRO A 610 -2.64 39.18 21.92
C PRO A 610 -1.45 38.21 22.00
N VAL A 611 -0.24 38.72 21.74
CA VAL A 611 1.00 37.92 21.83
C VAL A 611 1.09 37.33 23.21
N ARG A 612 0.76 36.05 23.38
CA ARG A 612 0.88 35.36 24.67
C ARG A 612 2.37 35.18 24.98
N GLN A 613 2.79 35.61 26.15
CA GLN A 613 4.15 35.44 26.61
C GLN A 613 4.53 33.95 26.61
N TRP A 614 5.62 33.61 25.99
CA TRP A 614 6.08 32.23 25.85
C TRP A 614 6.69 31.65 27.14
N SER A 615 6.87 32.45 28.16
CA SER A 615 7.22 31.98 29.49
C SER A 615 6.66 32.92 30.57
N LYS A 616 6.39 32.41 31.77
CA LYS A 616 5.96 33.17 32.94
C LYS A 616 6.99 34.21 33.40
N HIS A 617 8.20 34.20 32.89
CA HIS A 617 9.34 34.98 33.34
C HIS A 617 9.90 35.99 32.34
N THR A 618 9.37 36.05 31.12
CA THR A 618 9.85 37.03 30.11
C THR A 618 8.74 38.03 29.82
N ALA A 619 8.89 39.22 30.40
CA ALA A 619 8.06 40.36 30.03
C ALA A 619 8.25 40.70 28.53
N PRO A 620 7.22 41.23 27.83
CA PRO A 620 7.33 41.63 26.42
C PRO A 620 8.39 42.67 26.14
N VAL A 621 9.04 43.19 27.15
CA VAL A 621 9.98 44.30 27.14
C VAL A 621 11.45 43.84 27.09
N SER A 622 11.74 42.51 27.23
CA SER A 622 13.14 42.11 27.45
C SER A 622 14.07 42.34 26.27
N TRP A 623 13.59 42.18 25.01
CA TRP A 623 14.43 42.45 23.83
C TRP A 623 14.67 43.92 23.59
N LYS A 624 13.65 44.76 23.87
CA LYS A 624 13.78 46.21 23.78
C LYS A 624 14.81 46.72 24.83
N LEU A 625 14.72 46.18 26.03
CA LEU A 625 15.70 46.38 27.09
C LEU A 625 17.08 45.81 26.75
N ASP A 626 17.17 44.68 26.01
CA ASP A 626 18.46 44.15 25.57
C ASP A 626 19.11 45.06 24.52
N ARG A 627 18.35 45.57 23.56
CA ARG A 627 18.82 46.52 22.55
C ARG A 627 19.21 47.88 23.16
N ASP A 628 18.42 48.34 24.09
CA ASP A 628 18.74 49.59 24.82
C ASP A 628 19.97 49.37 25.71
N ALA A 629 20.09 48.21 26.33
CA ALA A 629 21.28 47.87 27.11
C ALA A 629 22.53 47.72 26.25
N GLU A 630 22.45 47.12 25.06
CA GLU A 630 23.55 46.99 24.11
C GLU A 630 24.03 48.37 23.57
N ARG A 631 23.10 49.33 23.41
CA ARG A 631 23.42 50.71 23.04
C ARG A 631 24.06 51.50 24.13
N THR A 632 23.65 51.23 25.39
CA THR A 632 24.12 51.99 26.57
C THR A 632 25.40 51.41 27.14
N LEU A 633 25.50 50.06 27.16
CA LEU A 633 26.62 49.34 27.76
C LEU A 633 27.70 49.04 26.71
N THR A 634 28.35 50.06 26.18
CA THR A 634 29.43 49.88 25.21
C THR A 634 30.73 49.41 25.88
N ARG A 635 31.75 49.07 25.08
CA ARG A 635 33.04 48.64 25.61
C ARG A 635 33.69 49.78 26.43
N GLU A 636 33.61 50.99 25.90
CA GLU A 636 34.15 52.22 26.56
C GLU A 636 33.40 52.49 27.88
N PHE A 637 32.10 52.23 27.92
CA PHE A 637 31.33 52.31 29.14
C PHE A 637 31.85 51.35 30.23
N PHE A 638 32.12 50.10 29.89
CA PHE A 638 32.67 49.11 30.82
C PHE A 638 34.11 49.42 31.18
N GLU A 639 34.92 49.92 30.30
CA GLU A 639 36.29 50.38 30.63
C GLU A 639 36.26 51.45 31.67
N ARG A 640 35.39 52.45 31.55
CA ARG A 640 35.25 53.56 32.52
C ARG A 640 34.61 53.08 33.83
N GLU A 641 33.41 52.45 33.76
CA GLU A 641 32.64 52.20 34.98
C GLU A 641 33.09 50.94 35.73
N TYR A 642 33.41 49.89 35.03
CA TYR A 642 33.76 48.60 35.62
C TYR A 642 35.23 48.42 35.90
N ILE A 643 36.14 48.93 35.02
CA ILE A 643 37.58 48.75 35.14
C ILE A 643 38.15 49.90 35.90
N GLN A 644 37.94 51.17 35.48
CA GLN A 644 38.53 52.37 36.11
C GLN A 644 37.81 52.70 37.42
N ASN A 645 36.52 52.89 37.41
CA ASN A 645 35.72 53.25 38.59
C ASN A 645 35.46 52.12 39.57
N LYS A 646 35.87 50.85 39.19
CA LYS A 646 35.80 49.65 40.00
C LYS A 646 34.36 49.31 40.49
N ARG A 647 33.32 49.83 39.81
CA ARG A 647 31.90 49.52 40.17
C ARG A 647 31.63 48.07 39.96
N THR A 648 30.70 47.45 40.75
CA THR A 648 30.31 46.09 40.53
C THR A 648 29.29 46.01 39.38
N LEU A 649 29.12 44.79 38.80
CA LEU A 649 28.08 44.59 37.79
C LEU A 649 26.68 44.78 38.35
N ALA A 650 26.49 44.64 39.66
CA ALA A 650 25.23 44.92 40.32
C ALA A 650 24.97 46.44 40.38
N ASP A 651 25.95 47.24 40.83
CA ASP A 651 25.84 48.69 40.88
C ASP A 651 25.62 49.30 39.49
N ILE A 652 26.29 48.76 38.48
CA ILE A 652 26.10 49.17 37.09
C ILE A 652 24.66 48.81 36.66
N GLY A 653 24.17 47.63 37.04
CA GLY A 653 22.83 47.19 36.73
C GLY A 653 21.76 48.05 37.34
N GLU A 654 21.97 48.48 38.62
CA GLU A 654 21.07 49.36 39.35
C GLU A 654 21.10 50.79 38.75
N ALA A 655 22.27 51.33 38.45
CA ALA A 655 22.42 52.67 37.88
C ALA A 655 21.85 52.81 36.48
N THR A 656 21.88 51.74 35.69
CA THR A 656 21.42 51.75 34.29
C THR A 656 20.02 51.20 34.13
N GLY A 657 19.43 50.65 35.20
CA GLY A 657 18.11 49.99 35.13
C GLY A 657 18.15 48.61 34.46
N PHE A 658 19.32 48.06 34.13
CA PHE A 658 19.45 46.73 33.54
C PHE A 658 19.86 45.71 34.59
N GLY A 659 19.18 44.61 34.67
CA GLY A 659 19.49 43.56 35.66
C GLY A 659 20.94 43.05 35.54
N LYS A 660 21.63 42.78 36.70
CA LYS A 660 23.00 42.22 36.75
C LYS A 660 23.29 41.08 35.73
N PRO A 661 22.38 40.07 35.46
CA PRO A 661 22.63 39.04 34.47
C PRO A 661 22.78 39.58 33.05
N ARG A 662 22.04 40.64 32.71
CA ARG A 662 22.10 41.30 31.40
C ARG A 662 23.41 42.06 31.23
N VAL A 663 23.77 42.85 32.23
CA VAL A 663 25.04 43.57 32.24
C VAL A 663 26.23 42.60 32.13
N SER A 664 26.21 41.51 32.86
CA SER A 664 27.26 40.49 32.82
C SER A 664 27.39 39.81 31.44
N ARG A 665 26.23 39.53 30.78
CA ARG A 665 26.21 38.95 29.46
C ARG A 665 26.82 39.88 28.40
N ILE A 666 26.42 41.15 28.44
CA ILE A 666 26.94 42.15 27.50
C ILE A 666 28.42 42.37 27.71
N ALA A 667 28.87 42.53 28.96
CA ALA A 667 30.27 42.66 29.30
C ALA A 667 31.13 41.51 28.76
N LYS A 668 30.67 40.28 28.93
CA LYS A 668 31.30 39.06 28.37
C LYS A 668 31.33 39.08 26.84
N GLY A 669 30.21 39.47 26.21
CA GLY A 669 30.07 39.54 24.72
C GLY A 669 31.04 40.60 24.14
N LEU A 670 31.32 41.66 24.86
CA LEU A 670 32.30 42.73 24.51
C LEU A 670 33.74 42.37 24.85
N GLY A 671 34.01 41.16 25.38
CA GLY A 671 35.37 40.74 25.75
C GLY A 671 35.91 41.39 27.03
N VAL A 672 35.06 41.98 27.88
CA VAL A 672 35.49 42.57 29.17
C VAL A 672 35.79 41.43 30.15
N THR A 673 37.03 41.42 30.66
CA THR A 673 37.46 40.44 31.66
C THR A 673 36.75 40.73 32.98
N LEU A 674 35.85 39.86 33.41
CA LEU A 674 35.13 40.02 34.64
C LEU A 674 36.02 39.65 35.83
N ARG A 675 36.01 40.51 36.88
CA ARG A 675 36.65 40.20 38.16
C ARG A 675 36.12 38.91 38.72
N LYS A 676 36.98 37.97 39.13
CA LYS A 676 36.58 36.77 39.84
C LYS A 676 35.96 37.21 41.16
N GLY A 677 34.78 36.74 41.52
CA GLY A 677 34.12 37.04 42.80
C GLY A 677 35.01 36.67 43.97
N ALA A 678 34.65 37.20 45.14
CA ALA A 678 35.39 36.99 46.41
C ALA A 678 35.76 35.52 46.62
N ASP A 679 36.91 35.27 47.27
CA ASP A 679 37.53 33.95 47.42
C ASP A 679 36.54 32.86 47.76
N ALA A 680 36.71 31.79 47.03
CA ALA A 680 35.85 30.62 47.21
C ALA A 680 36.00 30.09 48.65
N HIS A 681 34.86 29.84 49.34
CA HIS A 681 34.86 29.26 50.69
C HIS A 681 35.87 28.10 50.77
N PRO A 682 36.76 28.11 51.78
CA PRO A 682 37.81 27.10 51.89
C PRO A 682 37.20 25.75 52.23
N ILE A 683 36.97 24.95 51.21
CA ILE A 683 36.52 23.55 51.38
C ILE A 683 37.74 22.69 51.15
N ASP A 684 38.09 21.84 52.12
CA ASP A 684 39.16 20.84 51.96
C ASP A 684 38.81 19.76 50.97
N GLN A 685 39.71 19.47 50.06
CA GLN A 685 39.50 18.52 48.96
C GLN A 685 39.31 17.07 49.44
N ALA A 686 40.14 16.68 50.41
CA ALA A 686 40.09 15.31 50.94
C ALA A 686 38.81 15.06 51.73
N TRP A 687 38.46 16.04 52.59
CA TRP A 687 37.20 16.02 53.31
C TRP A 687 35.98 16.00 52.37
N LEU A 688 35.95 16.85 51.33
CA LEU A 688 34.83 16.87 50.38
C LEU A 688 34.72 15.56 49.64
N ARG A 689 35.87 14.95 49.24
CA ARG A 689 35.91 13.66 48.58
C ARG A 689 35.34 12.57 49.50
N GLN A 690 35.78 12.56 50.77
CA GLN A 690 35.27 11.61 51.75
C GLN A 690 33.76 11.77 51.98
N GLN A 691 33.26 12.98 52.15
CA GLN A 691 31.84 13.20 52.39
C GLN A 691 30.99 12.85 51.14
N TYR A 692 31.49 13.23 49.94
CA TYR A 692 30.71 13.06 48.73
C TYR A 692 30.88 11.67 48.11
N CYS A 693 32.10 11.14 48.02
CA CYS A 693 32.36 9.82 47.38
C CYS A 693 32.19 8.66 48.36
N ASP A 694 32.84 8.73 49.53
CA ASP A 694 32.90 7.57 50.46
C ASP A 694 31.64 7.47 51.33
N LYS A 695 31.20 8.61 51.92
CA LYS A 695 29.98 8.64 52.70
C LYS A 695 28.72 8.90 51.87
N LEU A 696 28.85 9.07 50.56
CA LEU A 696 27.77 9.21 49.60
C LEU A 696 26.72 10.30 49.94
N ARG A 697 27.10 11.33 50.67
CA ARG A 697 26.23 12.42 51.06
C ARG A 697 25.81 13.26 49.87
N SER A 698 24.62 13.86 49.91
CA SER A 698 24.19 14.77 48.87
C SER A 698 24.91 16.10 48.95
N THR A 699 25.05 16.82 47.82
CA THR A 699 25.60 18.15 47.80
C THR A 699 24.78 19.15 48.64
N ALA A 700 23.49 18.90 48.81
CA ALA A 700 22.61 19.69 49.67
C ALA A 700 22.93 19.46 51.18
N ASP A 701 23.13 18.20 51.59
CA ASP A 701 23.48 17.87 52.97
C ASP A 701 24.88 18.42 53.34
N ILE A 702 25.82 18.37 52.42
CA ILE A 702 27.19 18.90 52.59
C ILE A 702 27.10 20.44 52.67
N ALA A 703 26.30 21.05 51.83
CA ALA A 703 26.12 22.51 51.82
C ALA A 703 25.49 23.03 53.12
N ALA A 704 24.47 22.31 53.63
CA ALA A 704 23.84 22.59 54.89
C ALA A 704 24.83 22.48 56.08
N GLU A 705 25.70 21.48 56.12
CA GLU A 705 26.74 21.35 57.17
C GLU A 705 27.77 22.45 57.12
N LEU A 706 28.11 22.94 55.93
CA LEU A 706 29.09 24.01 55.76
C LEU A 706 28.48 25.42 55.84
N ASP A 707 27.17 25.51 55.99
CA ASP A 707 26.40 26.76 55.96
C ASP A 707 26.69 27.58 54.66
N VAL A 708 26.72 26.88 53.54
CA VAL A 708 26.94 27.48 52.21
C VAL A 708 25.86 27.13 51.21
N ASP A 709 25.74 27.90 50.15
CA ASP A 709 24.84 27.50 49.04
C ASP A 709 25.32 26.22 48.37
N GLN A 710 24.39 25.35 47.99
CA GLN A 710 24.67 24.10 47.29
C GLN A 710 25.55 24.28 46.04
N MET A 711 25.45 25.43 45.40
CA MET A 711 26.31 25.81 44.24
C MET A 711 27.78 25.91 44.63
N VAL A 712 28.10 26.32 45.82
CA VAL A 712 29.51 26.42 46.32
C VAL A 712 30.09 25.00 46.39
N VAL A 713 29.36 24.05 46.93
CA VAL A 713 29.78 22.65 46.97
C VAL A 713 29.91 22.06 45.58
N ASN A 714 28.95 22.28 44.68
CA ASN A 714 29.03 21.85 43.29
C ASN A 714 30.24 22.43 42.56
N ASN A 715 30.51 23.74 42.75
CA ASN A 715 31.67 24.37 42.16
C ASN A 715 32.99 23.84 42.77
N ALA A 716 33.01 23.47 44.05
CA ALA A 716 34.18 22.83 44.68
C ALA A 716 34.42 21.41 44.14
N LEU A 717 33.35 20.62 43.91
CA LEU A 717 33.49 19.30 43.24
C LEU A 717 34.11 19.44 41.85
N HIS A 718 33.64 20.38 41.05
CA HIS A 718 34.22 20.65 39.73
C HIS A 718 35.65 21.17 39.82
N ARG A 719 35.96 22.09 40.73
CA ARG A 719 37.29 22.63 40.94
C ARG A 719 38.29 21.56 41.30
N PHE A 720 37.93 20.61 42.11
CA PHE A 720 38.77 19.52 42.54
C PHE A 720 38.74 18.28 41.65
N ALA A 721 38.05 18.39 40.51
CA ALA A 721 37.85 17.28 39.56
C ALA A 721 37.30 16.01 40.20
N ILE A 722 36.42 16.18 41.22
CA ILE A 722 35.71 15.09 41.83
C ILE A 722 34.51 14.76 40.90
N PRO A 723 34.37 13.53 40.40
CA PRO A 723 33.30 13.17 39.48
C PRO A 723 31.95 13.41 40.12
N THR A 724 31.12 14.22 39.46
CA THR A 724 29.78 14.53 39.94
C THR A 724 28.82 13.41 39.52
N ARG A 725 27.95 13.02 40.43
CA ARG A 725 26.88 12.06 40.13
C ARG A 725 25.91 12.63 39.12
N PRO A 726 25.50 11.88 38.08
CA PRO A 726 24.53 12.36 37.08
C PRO A 726 23.24 12.85 37.73
N GLN A 727 22.61 13.86 37.12
CA GLN A 727 21.31 14.35 37.57
C GLN A 727 20.24 13.33 37.33
N GLY A 728 19.52 12.96 38.33
CA GLY A 728 18.39 12.01 38.25
C GLY A 728 18.26 11.14 39.48
N VAL A 729 17.37 10.16 39.38
CA VAL A 729 17.00 9.26 40.44
C VAL A 729 18.05 8.15 40.56
N PHE A 730 19.21 8.44 41.13
CA PHE A 730 20.24 7.45 41.42
C PHE A 730 20.17 6.96 42.87
N SER A 731 20.26 5.64 43.04
CA SER A 731 20.55 5.08 44.34
C SER A 731 22.03 5.26 44.67
N ARG A 732 22.39 5.39 45.96
CA ARG A 732 23.78 5.49 46.40
C ARG A 732 24.64 4.32 45.90
N THR A 733 24.04 3.16 45.78
CA THR A 733 24.71 1.92 45.38
C THR A 733 25.04 1.81 43.90
N GLU A 734 24.40 2.57 43.04
CA GLU A 734 24.77 2.61 41.61
C GLU A 734 26.13 3.25 41.37
N PHE A 735 26.67 3.92 42.43
CA PHE A 735 27.98 4.54 42.42
C PHE A 735 29.04 3.75 43.18
N LEU A 736 28.69 2.66 43.83
CA LEU A 736 29.68 1.79 44.41
C LEU A 736 30.53 1.14 43.33
N ALA A 737 31.81 1.45 43.29
CA ALA A 737 32.75 0.93 42.30
C ALA A 737 32.89 -0.61 42.39
N SER A 738 32.64 -1.18 43.58
CA SER A 738 32.59 -2.62 43.81
C SER A 738 31.58 -2.91 44.92
N LEU A 739 30.72 -3.89 44.67
CA LEU A 739 29.85 -4.45 45.68
C LEU A 739 30.67 -5.31 46.62
N PRO A 740 30.34 -5.40 47.92
CA PRO A 740 31.00 -6.34 48.83
C PRO A 740 30.99 -7.77 48.26
N ASP A 741 32.09 -8.52 48.50
CA ASP A 741 32.24 -9.86 47.95
C ASP A 741 31.12 -10.84 48.38
N MET A 742 30.50 -10.55 49.51
CA MET A 742 29.35 -11.32 50.05
C MET A 742 28.09 -11.22 49.22
N VAL A 743 27.99 -10.24 48.29
CA VAL A 743 26.79 -10.09 47.46
C VAL A 743 26.74 -11.19 46.39
N PRO A 744 25.66 -12.00 46.34
CA PRO A 744 25.56 -13.12 45.40
C PRO A 744 25.69 -12.69 43.96
N THR A 745 26.33 -13.55 43.15
CA THR A 745 26.61 -13.26 41.73
C THR A 745 25.34 -12.86 40.93
N ARG A 746 24.17 -13.46 41.28
CA ARG A 746 22.90 -13.15 40.61
C ARG A 746 22.46 -11.70 40.89
N VAL A 747 22.59 -11.23 42.10
CA VAL A 747 22.30 -9.86 42.50
C VAL A 747 23.34 -8.92 41.88
N ARG A 748 24.61 -9.25 41.98
CA ARG A 748 25.71 -8.46 41.41
C ARG A 748 25.51 -8.22 39.91
N THR A 749 25.15 -9.24 39.15
CA THR A 749 24.92 -9.14 37.70
C THR A 749 23.82 -8.18 37.31
N THR A 750 22.88 -7.95 38.21
CA THR A 750 21.73 -7.05 37.95
C THR A 750 21.94 -5.62 38.40
N VAL A 751 22.91 -5.41 39.30
CA VAL A 751 23.15 -4.11 39.95
C VAL A 751 24.43 -3.44 39.44
N GLU A 752 25.51 -4.18 39.28
CA GLU A 752 26.81 -3.64 38.94
C GLU A 752 26.80 -3.01 37.53
N GLY A 753 27.15 -1.71 37.49
CA GLY A 753 27.13 -0.93 36.23
C GLY A 753 25.76 -0.73 35.59
N ARG A 754 24.66 -0.97 36.29
CA ARG A 754 23.31 -0.92 35.76
C ARG A 754 22.38 0.06 36.48
N LEU A 755 21.86 0.98 35.71
CA LEU A 755 20.87 1.93 36.19
C LEU A 755 19.60 1.21 36.70
N HIS A 756 19.12 1.57 37.87
CA HIS A 756 17.90 1.02 38.50
C HIS A 756 17.95 -0.49 38.82
N GLY A 757 19.13 -1.10 38.92
CA GLY A 757 19.27 -2.53 39.25
C GLY A 757 18.58 -2.88 40.58
N TRP A 758 18.91 -2.20 41.68
CA TRP A 758 18.27 -2.40 42.98
C TRP A 758 16.76 -2.16 42.96
N LEU A 759 16.31 -1.15 42.25
CA LEU A 759 14.87 -0.85 42.15
C LEU A 759 14.09 -1.96 41.44
N ARG A 760 14.69 -2.60 40.43
CA ARG A 760 14.06 -3.74 39.73
C ARG A 760 14.02 -4.98 40.63
N LEU A 761 15.09 -5.24 41.37
CA LEU A 761 15.13 -6.34 42.34
C LEU A 761 14.09 -6.15 43.46
N HIS A 762 13.99 -4.96 44.00
CA HIS A 762 12.99 -4.66 45.03
C HIS A 762 11.55 -4.80 44.51
N ARG A 763 11.28 -4.29 43.31
CA ARG A 763 9.99 -4.47 42.65
C ARG A 763 9.67 -5.92 42.32
N PHE A 764 10.65 -6.71 41.97
CA PHE A 764 10.49 -8.15 41.77
C PHE A 764 10.15 -8.83 43.10
N ARG A 765 10.85 -8.53 44.19
CA ARG A 765 10.57 -9.04 45.52
C ARG A 765 9.15 -8.72 45.97
N ILE A 766 8.71 -7.47 45.79
CA ILE A 766 7.32 -7.05 46.08
C ILE A 766 6.33 -7.79 45.19
N ALA A 767 6.60 -7.87 43.88
CA ALA A 767 5.69 -8.48 42.92
C ALA A 767 5.41 -9.94 43.22
N MET A 768 6.39 -10.68 43.73
CA MET A 768 6.23 -12.11 44.09
C MET A 768 5.44 -12.34 45.37
N GLN A 769 5.10 -11.31 46.16
CA GLN A 769 4.18 -11.41 47.29
C GLN A 769 2.72 -11.33 46.87
N PHE A 770 2.45 -10.91 45.63
CA PHE A 770 1.08 -10.77 45.12
C PHE A 770 0.68 -11.96 44.24
N PRO A 771 -0.62 -12.31 44.22
CA PRO A 771 -1.11 -13.43 43.45
C PRO A 771 -0.93 -13.25 41.92
N ASN A 772 -0.85 -12.02 41.41
CA ASN A 772 -0.55 -11.73 40.02
C ASN A 772 0.06 -10.34 39.83
N LEU A 773 0.64 -10.11 38.62
CA LEU A 773 1.29 -8.83 38.31
C LEU A 773 0.34 -7.63 38.32
N LEU A 774 -0.95 -7.83 38.05
CA LEU A 774 -1.91 -6.73 38.01
C LEU A 774 -2.13 -6.16 39.42
N THR A 775 -2.26 -7.04 40.44
CA THR A 775 -2.40 -6.63 41.83
C THR A 775 -1.11 -6.04 42.38
N ALA A 776 0.05 -6.60 42.04
CA ALA A 776 1.37 -6.03 42.32
C ALA A 776 1.55 -4.63 41.70
N GLN A 777 1.14 -4.43 40.45
CA GLN A 777 1.23 -3.12 39.77
C GLN A 777 0.30 -2.09 40.42
N LYS A 778 -0.85 -2.52 40.90
CA LYS A 778 -1.79 -1.64 41.61
C LYS A 778 -1.20 -1.12 42.93
N TYR A 779 -0.47 -1.97 43.66
CA TYR A 779 0.27 -1.61 44.87
C TYR A 779 1.45 -0.68 44.56
N LEU A 780 2.25 -1.01 43.57
CA LEU A 780 3.42 -0.23 43.14
C LEU A 780 3.10 1.11 42.45
N GLY A 781 1.84 1.34 42.07
CA GLY A 781 1.35 2.54 41.39
C GLY A 781 1.16 2.35 39.88
N ARG A 782 0.08 2.93 39.35
CA ARG A 782 -0.32 2.77 37.92
C ARG A 782 0.70 3.30 36.90
N SER A 783 1.57 4.22 37.30
CA SER A 783 2.62 4.81 36.43
C SER A 783 3.84 3.91 36.24
N VAL A 784 3.93 2.82 36.99
CA VAL A 784 5.07 1.91 36.96
C VAL A 784 4.89 0.89 35.84
N ALA A 785 5.78 0.90 34.87
CA ALA A 785 5.83 -0.13 33.79
C ALA A 785 6.44 -1.45 34.34
N LEU A 786 5.77 -2.11 35.30
CA LEU A 786 6.28 -3.25 36.03
C LEU A 786 6.71 -4.40 35.11
N ILE A 787 5.85 -4.75 34.14
CA ILE A 787 6.13 -5.85 33.19
C ILE A 787 7.42 -5.60 32.41
N THR A 788 7.61 -4.39 31.90
CA THR A 788 8.84 -4.03 31.15
C THR A 788 10.08 -4.11 32.03
N GLN A 789 9.96 -3.72 33.32
CA GLN A 789 11.09 -3.76 34.24
C GLN A 789 11.45 -5.17 34.64
N LEU A 790 10.48 -6.02 34.85
CA LEU A 790 10.73 -7.44 35.13
C LEU A 790 11.30 -8.16 33.89
N GLN A 791 10.85 -7.84 32.69
CA GLN A 791 11.45 -8.36 31.46
C GLN A 791 12.93 -7.94 31.30
N GLN A 792 13.26 -6.71 31.71
CA GLN A 792 14.65 -6.26 31.69
C GLN A 792 15.48 -6.97 32.77
N LEU A 793 14.91 -7.26 33.94
CA LEU A 793 15.56 -8.04 34.99
C LEU A 793 15.83 -9.48 34.51
N GLU A 794 14.84 -10.15 33.92
CA GLU A 794 14.98 -11.47 33.29
C GLU A 794 16.06 -11.50 32.22
N LYS A 795 16.16 -10.44 31.41
CA LYS A 795 17.21 -10.31 30.40
C LYS A 795 18.59 -10.19 31.03
N HIS A 796 18.72 -9.48 32.16
CA HIS A 796 20.01 -9.31 32.84
C HIS A 796 20.46 -10.59 33.52
N ILE A 797 19.56 -11.33 34.13
CA ILE A 797 19.85 -12.61 34.80
C ILE A 797 19.99 -13.78 33.79
N GLY A 798 19.42 -13.63 32.61
CA GLY A 798 19.56 -14.62 31.54
C GLY A 798 18.49 -15.69 31.52
N GLY A 799 17.37 -15.53 32.24
CA GLY A 799 16.26 -16.49 32.24
C GLY A 799 14.98 -15.95 32.85
N PRO A 800 13.86 -16.68 32.67
CA PRO A 800 12.57 -16.29 33.26
C PRO A 800 12.61 -16.46 34.79
N LEU A 801 12.08 -15.45 35.49
CA LEU A 801 12.06 -15.42 36.96
C LEU A 801 10.74 -15.92 37.55
N PHE A 802 9.66 -15.90 36.78
CA PHE A 802 8.37 -16.42 37.20
C PHE A 802 7.59 -16.95 36.00
N ASP A 803 6.67 -17.88 36.26
CA ASP A 803 5.77 -18.37 35.24
C ASP A 803 4.66 -17.34 35.02
N ARG A 804 4.49 -16.96 33.76
CA ARG A 804 3.42 -16.03 33.39
C ARG A 804 2.10 -16.79 33.36
N SER A 805 1.34 -16.65 34.42
CA SER A 805 0.05 -17.29 34.53
C SER A 805 -0.94 -16.77 33.49
N GLU A 806 -1.82 -17.65 33.01
CA GLU A 806 -3.06 -17.26 32.34
C GLU A 806 -3.94 -16.42 33.28
N LEU A 807 -4.77 -15.54 32.72
CA LEU A 807 -5.68 -14.68 33.50
C LEU A 807 -6.43 -15.49 34.57
N GLY A 808 -6.26 -15.13 35.83
CA GLY A 808 -6.96 -15.74 36.97
C GLY A 808 -6.20 -16.83 37.72
N ARG A 809 -4.96 -17.18 37.35
CA ARG A 809 -4.12 -18.11 38.13
C ARG A 809 -3.03 -17.37 38.91
N HIS A 810 -2.62 -17.94 40.03
CA HIS A 810 -1.52 -17.43 40.85
C HIS A 810 -0.20 -17.52 40.06
N GLN A 811 0.61 -16.48 40.11
CA GLN A 811 1.96 -16.51 39.59
C GLN A 811 2.91 -17.26 40.56
N HIS A 812 3.82 -18.02 40.03
CA HIS A 812 4.80 -18.74 40.80
C HIS A 812 6.22 -18.41 40.31
N PRO A 813 7.19 -18.18 41.23
CA PRO A 813 8.57 -17.98 40.83
C PRO A 813 9.14 -19.28 40.25
N THR A 814 9.94 -19.17 39.19
CA THR A 814 10.70 -20.29 38.63
C THR A 814 11.81 -20.71 39.62
N ALA A 815 12.52 -21.82 39.34
CA ALA A 815 13.69 -22.19 40.12
C ALA A 815 14.71 -21.04 40.20
N LEU A 816 14.93 -20.32 39.10
CA LEU A 816 15.80 -19.14 39.06
C LEU A 816 15.24 -17.98 39.87
N GLY A 817 13.93 -17.77 39.79
CA GLY A 817 13.23 -16.74 40.57
C GLY A 817 13.28 -17.00 42.07
N ARG A 818 13.10 -18.26 42.53
CA ARG A 818 13.23 -18.63 43.94
C ARG A 818 14.65 -18.41 44.45
N ALA A 819 15.65 -18.88 43.71
CA ALA A 819 17.05 -18.66 44.06
C ALA A 819 17.42 -17.17 44.16
N LEU A 820 16.82 -16.32 43.32
CA LEU A 820 17.01 -14.88 43.40
C LEU A 820 16.28 -14.27 44.60
N LEU A 821 15.08 -14.76 44.98
CA LEU A 821 14.37 -14.32 46.17
C LEU A 821 15.14 -14.70 47.43
N GLU A 822 15.72 -15.92 47.50
CA GLU A 822 16.59 -16.36 48.60
C GLU A 822 17.82 -15.43 48.70
N ASP A 823 18.46 -15.07 47.60
CA ASP A 823 19.55 -14.08 47.59
C ASP A 823 19.15 -12.71 48.14
N LEU A 824 17.90 -12.30 47.90
CA LEU A 824 17.35 -11.01 48.34
C LEU A 824 16.80 -11.01 49.78
N GLU A 825 16.65 -12.20 50.39
CA GLU A 825 16.26 -12.39 51.77
C GLU A 825 17.44 -12.41 52.72
N ASP A 826 18.68 -12.54 52.18
CA ASP A 826 19.89 -12.37 52.99
C ASP A 826 19.92 -10.99 53.63
N ASP A 827 20.10 -10.94 54.94
CA ASP A 827 20.01 -9.69 55.71
C ASP A 827 20.96 -8.62 55.24
N ASN A 828 22.15 -8.99 54.81
CA ASN A 828 23.13 -8.04 54.29
C ASN A 828 22.74 -7.48 52.91
N VAL A 829 22.24 -8.35 52.03
CA VAL A 829 21.72 -7.93 50.74
C VAL A 829 20.49 -7.08 50.87
N ALA A 830 19.57 -7.42 51.79
CA ALA A 830 18.37 -6.68 52.09
C ALA A 830 18.70 -5.28 52.63
N GLN A 831 19.68 -5.19 53.54
CA GLN A 831 20.15 -3.88 54.10
C GLN A 831 20.82 -3.03 53.01
N LEU A 832 21.65 -3.60 52.13
CA LEU A 832 22.26 -2.90 51.02
C LEU A 832 21.22 -2.43 50.05
N MET A 833 20.20 -3.20 49.77
CA MET A 833 19.09 -2.82 48.91
C MET A 833 18.30 -1.65 49.49
N ILE A 834 17.96 -1.68 50.75
CA ILE A 834 17.24 -0.59 51.45
C ILE A 834 18.07 0.66 51.49
N GLN A 835 19.38 0.56 51.79
CA GLN A 835 20.28 1.70 51.77
C GLN A 835 20.39 2.33 50.37
N ALA A 836 20.43 1.47 49.33
CA ALA A 836 20.51 1.91 47.96
C ALA A 836 19.26 2.66 47.51
N LEU A 837 18.11 2.20 47.92
CA LEU A 837 16.83 2.77 47.53
C LEU A 837 16.44 3.98 48.32
N GLY A 838 16.85 4.06 49.60
CA GLY A 838 16.47 5.15 50.52
C GLY A 838 14.95 5.39 50.53
N ALA A 839 14.52 6.62 50.34
CA ALA A 839 13.07 6.98 50.33
C ALA A 839 12.29 6.35 49.15
N LYS A 840 12.91 5.62 48.24
CA LYS A 840 12.24 4.90 47.16
C LYS A 840 11.97 3.43 47.50
N ALA A 841 12.49 2.93 48.58
CA ALA A 841 12.14 1.61 49.08
C ALA A 841 10.70 1.64 49.56
N LEU A 842 9.80 1.09 48.75
CA LEU A 842 8.44 0.86 49.23
C LEU A 842 8.45 -0.19 50.32
N PRO A 843 7.61 -0.07 51.36
CA PRO A 843 7.48 -1.12 52.34
C PRO A 843 7.06 -2.44 51.70
N MET A 844 7.44 -3.55 52.29
CA MET A 844 6.88 -4.84 51.90
C MET A 844 5.38 -4.85 52.24
N PRO A 845 4.55 -5.44 51.35
CA PRO A 845 3.11 -5.50 51.62
C PRO A 845 2.84 -6.30 52.88
N ASP A 846 1.93 -5.77 53.70
CA ASP A 846 1.48 -6.48 54.87
C ASP A 846 0.50 -7.62 54.55
N ALA A 847 0.23 -8.49 55.50
CA ALA A 847 -0.62 -9.65 55.31
C ALA A 847 -2.06 -9.25 54.90
N GLU A 848 -2.55 -8.10 55.36
CA GLU A 848 -3.89 -7.61 55.01
C GLU A 848 -3.97 -7.19 53.56
N THR A 849 -2.93 -6.50 53.05
CA THR A 849 -2.84 -6.10 51.66
C THR A 849 -2.74 -7.31 50.74
N ILE A 850 -1.98 -8.35 51.13
CA ILE A 850 -1.86 -9.58 50.37
C ILE A 850 -3.19 -10.32 50.35
N ALA A 851 -3.84 -10.49 51.53
CA ALA A 851 -5.12 -11.16 51.61
C ALA A 851 -6.23 -10.43 50.82
N ALA A 852 -6.23 -9.11 50.80
CA ALA A 852 -7.14 -8.34 49.97
C ALA A 852 -6.91 -8.56 48.47
N ALA A 853 -5.65 -8.70 48.04
CA ALA A 853 -5.29 -9.00 46.66
C ALA A 853 -5.70 -10.45 46.29
N GLU A 854 -5.53 -11.41 47.17
CA GLU A 854 -5.97 -12.80 47.00
C GLU A 854 -7.48 -12.93 46.89
N ALA A 855 -8.21 -12.20 47.76
CA ALA A 855 -9.67 -12.14 47.72
C ALA A 855 -10.17 -11.54 46.39
N ALA A 856 -9.52 -10.50 45.92
CA ALA A 856 -9.85 -9.88 44.62
C ALA A 856 -9.60 -10.83 43.42
N VAL A 857 -8.49 -11.58 43.44
CA VAL A 857 -8.19 -12.58 42.38
C VAL A 857 -9.14 -13.76 42.46
N SER A 858 -9.45 -14.24 43.67
CA SER A 858 -10.42 -15.30 43.91
C SER A 858 -11.84 -14.92 43.49
N LYS A 859 -12.23 -13.66 43.72
CA LYS A 859 -13.51 -13.12 43.22
C LYS A 859 -13.53 -13.08 41.68
N LEU A 860 -12.46 -12.67 41.06
CA LEU A 860 -12.34 -12.65 39.60
C LEU A 860 -12.33 -14.08 39.02
N ALA A 861 -11.63 -15.01 39.67
CA ALA A 861 -11.58 -16.41 39.28
C ALA A 861 -12.97 -17.07 39.38
N ARG A 862 -13.74 -16.76 40.42
CA ARG A 862 -15.13 -17.23 40.52
C ARG A 862 -16.05 -16.63 39.47
N GLN A 863 -15.83 -15.41 39.09
CA GLN A 863 -16.55 -14.77 37.97
C GLN A 863 -16.16 -15.34 36.57
N THR A 864 -14.98 -15.90 36.45
CA THR A 864 -14.46 -16.53 35.23
C THR A 864 -14.52 -18.05 35.25
N ASP A 865 -15.01 -18.65 36.36
CA ASP A 865 -15.18 -20.11 36.46
C ASP A 865 -16.27 -20.60 35.49
N PRO A 866 -15.91 -21.44 34.54
CA PRO A 866 -16.85 -21.96 33.56
C PRO A 866 -17.94 -22.85 34.14
N THR A 867 -17.83 -23.20 35.44
CA THR A 867 -18.82 -24.02 36.14
C THR A 867 -19.89 -23.20 36.89
N SER A 868 -19.72 -21.87 37.00
CA SER A 868 -20.72 -21.02 37.65
C SER A 868 -21.95 -20.80 36.78
N PRO A 869 -23.18 -20.73 37.32
CA PRO A 869 -24.40 -20.51 36.54
C PRO A 869 -24.37 -19.26 35.65
N GLN A 870 -23.76 -18.17 36.13
CA GLN A 870 -23.62 -16.93 35.37
C GLN A 870 -22.55 -17.02 34.27
N SER A 871 -21.45 -17.72 34.53
CA SER A 871 -20.42 -17.97 33.56
C SER A 871 -20.85 -19.01 32.53
N ARG A 872 -21.68 -19.99 32.90
CA ARG A 872 -22.29 -20.95 31.96
C ARG A 872 -23.22 -20.22 31.00
N SER A 873 -24.05 -19.30 31.49
CA SER A 873 -24.95 -18.52 30.64
C SER A 873 -24.20 -17.61 29.67
N ALA A 874 -23.16 -16.91 30.13
CA ALA A 874 -22.35 -16.05 29.29
C ALA A 874 -21.45 -16.85 28.31
N ALA A 875 -20.88 -17.97 28.78
CA ALA A 875 -20.08 -18.87 27.95
C ALA A 875 -20.96 -19.66 26.98
N GLU A 876 -22.20 -19.99 27.34
CA GLU A 876 -23.16 -20.66 26.47
C GLU A 876 -23.66 -19.69 25.39
N LEU A 877 -23.98 -18.46 25.74
CA LEU A 877 -24.31 -17.39 24.79
C LEU A 877 -23.14 -17.09 23.85
N ALA A 878 -21.91 -17.04 24.37
CA ALA A 878 -20.70 -16.86 23.56
C ALA A 878 -20.42 -18.09 22.67
N ARG A 879 -20.66 -19.31 23.16
CA ARG A 879 -20.57 -20.54 22.36
C ARG A 879 -21.68 -20.63 21.33
N GLN A 880 -22.92 -20.30 21.68
CA GLN A 880 -24.03 -20.22 20.73
C GLN A 880 -23.78 -19.16 19.66
N THR A 881 -23.28 -17.97 20.02
CA THR A 881 -22.93 -16.92 19.08
C THR A 881 -21.74 -17.33 18.20
N ALA A 882 -20.73 -18.01 18.76
CA ALA A 882 -19.59 -18.53 18.01
C ALA A 882 -19.99 -19.74 17.14
N GLN A 883 -20.90 -20.58 17.65
CA GLN A 883 -21.43 -21.73 16.92
C GLN A 883 -22.41 -21.30 15.83
N GLN A 884 -23.22 -20.26 16.08
CA GLN A 884 -24.08 -19.64 15.08
C GLN A 884 -23.23 -18.98 13.98
N ARG A 885 -22.20 -18.19 14.35
CA ARG A 885 -21.25 -17.64 13.38
C ARG A 885 -20.50 -18.73 12.59
N LYS A 886 -20.15 -19.84 13.25
CA LYS A 886 -19.49 -20.97 12.61
C LYS A 886 -20.46 -21.73 11.69
N SER A 887 -21.73 -21.85 12.11
CA SER A 887 -22.80 -22.43 11.30
C SER A 887 -23.13 -21.52 10.10
N ASP A 888 -23.29 -20.23 10.34
CA ASP A 888 -23.52 -19.22 9.29
C ASP A 888 -22.35 -19.19 8.29
N TYR A 889 -21.10 -19.26 8.79
CA TYR A 889 -19.92 -19.40 7.93
C TYR A 889 -19.90 -20.73 7.18
N GLN A 890 -20.22 -21.85 7.84
CA GLN A 890 -20.29 -23.16 7.20
C GLN A 890 -21.43 -23.25 6.19
N GLN A 891 -22.55 -22.61 6.47
CA GLN A 891 -23.70 -22.52 5.57
C GLN A 891 -23.35 -21.65 4.35
N ILE A 892 -22.74 -20.48 4.58
CA ILE A 892 -22.25 -19.60 3.50
C ILE A 892 -21.19 -20.31 2.65
N PHE A 893 -20.32 -21.13 3.23
CA PHE A 893 -19.31 -21.89 2.49
C PHE A 893 -19.88 -23.14 1.81
N ALA A 894 -20.93 -23.75 2.36
CA ALA A 894 -21.64 -24.86 1.75
C ALA A 894 -22.50 -24.38 0.56
N ASP A 895 -23.20 -23.26 0.73
CA ASP A 895 -24.03 -22.64 -0.32
C ASP A 895 -23.21 -22.07 -1.48
N LEU A 896 -21.95 -21.69 -1.22
CA LEU A 896 -21.06 -21.13 -2.23
C LEU A 896 -20.15 -22.14 -2.93
N GLN A 897 -20.13 -23.42 -2.52
CA GLN A 897 -19.21 -24.47 -3.03
C GLN A 897 -17.74 -24.02 -3.15
N VAL A 898 -17.28 -23.12 -2.27
CA VAL A 898 -15.97 -22.49 -2.33
C VAL A 898 -15.07 -23.05 -1.25
N GLU A 899 -13.96 -23.64 -1.65
CA GLU A 899 -12.88 -23.93 -0.71
C GLU A 899 -12.22 -22.62 -0.20
N PRO A 900 -11.94 -22.51 1.11
CA PRO A 900 -11.50 -21.26 1.74
C PRO A 900 -10.13 -20.74 1.31
N VAL A 901 -9.40 -21.48 0.47
CA VAL A 901 -8.10 -21.06 -0.08
C VAL A 901 -7.97 -21.44 -1.54
N SER A 902 -8.13 -20.49 -2.44
CA SER A 902 -7.81 -20.66 -3.85
C SER A 902 -6.31 -20.58 -4.08
N ILE A 903 -5.64 -21.70 -4.29
CA ILE A 903 -4.22 -21.76 -4.61
C ILE A 903 -4.07 -21.94 -6.12
N ARG A 904 -3.71 -20.84 -6.81
CA ARG A 904 -3.50 -20.84 -8.27
C ARG A 904 -2.06 -20.56 -8.67
N ALA A 905 -1.21 -20.14 -7.75
CA ALA A 905 0.20 -19.91 -8.04
C ALA A 905 0.91 -21.25 -8.07
N GLU A 906 1.53 -21.60 -9.17
CA GLU A 906 2.31 -22.83 -9.35
C GLU A 906 3.31 -23.06 -8.22
N SER A 907 4.00 -21.98 -7.77
CA SER A 907 4.89 -22.02 -6.62
C SER A 907 4.22 -22.46 -5.32
N SER A 908 2.97 -22.06 -5.08
CA SER A 908 2.22 -22.45 -3.89
C SER A 908 1.76 -23.91 -3.95
N LEU A 909 1.45 -24.44 -5.11
CA LEU A 909 1.12 -25.86 -5.31
C LEU A 909 2.35 -26.73 -5.09
N ILE A 910 3.50 -26.36 -5.62
CA ILE A 910 4.75 -27.08 -5.43
C ILE A 910 5.18 -27.09 -3.95
N ILE A 911 5.04 -25.94 -3.23
CA ILE A 911 5.32 -25.85 -1.80
C ILE A 911 4.35 -26.74 -1.00
N LEU A 912 3.09 -26.79 -1.38
CA LEU A 912 2.08 -27.61 -0.75
C LEU A 912 2.37 -29.13 -0.95
N GLN A 913 2.78 -29.50 -2.14
CA GLN A 913 3.21 -30.84 -2.49
C GLN A 913 4.47 -31.25 -1.70
N ASP A 914 5.42 -30.34 -1.56
CA ASP A 914 6.62 -30.54 -0.74
C ASP A 914 6.28 -30.79 0.74
N LEU A 915 5.35 -30.01 1.30
CA LEU A 915 4.90 -30.17 2.69
C LEU A 915 4.15 -31.49 2.93
N LEU A 916 3.40 -32.00 1.93
CA LEU A 916 2.72 -33.29 2.02
C LEU A 916 3.67 -34.47 1.86
N GLY A 917 4.70 -34.35 1.02
CA GLY A 917 5.68 -35.37 0.73
C GLY A 917 6.87 -35.39 1.67
N ALA A 918 6.96 -34.47 2.63
CA ALA A 918 8.08 -34.39 3.57
C ALA A 918 8.11 -35.64 4.46
N ALA A 919 9.29 -36.25 4.58
CA ALA A 919 9.50 -37.46 5.37
C ALA A 919 9.24 -37.28 6.88
N SER A 920 9.23 -36.05 7.36
CA SER A 920 8.80 -35.69 8.71
C SER A 920 7.59 -34.80 8.65
N ASP A 921 6.66 -34.95 9.58
CA ASP A 921 5.46 -34.11 9.70
C ASP A 921 5.78 -32.61 9.91
N GLU A 922 7.03 -32.27 10.12
CA GLU A 922 7.50 -30.93 10.43
C GLU A 922 8.60 -30.49 9.47
N SER A 923 8.43 -29.30 8.89
CA SER A 923 9.42 -28.68 8.01
C SER A 923 9.71 -27.26 8.44
N HIS A 924 10.95 -26.82 8.38
CA HIS A 924 11.30 -25.41 8.59
C HIS A 924 11.48 -24.69 7.24
N GLY A 925 11.26 -23.37 7.22
CA GLY A 925 11.25 -22.59 5.99
C GLY A 925 12.50 -22.77 5.11
N LEU A 926 13.70 -22.86 5.70
CA LEU A 926 14.94 -23.10 4.95
C LEU A 926 14.97 -24.47 4.27
N ALA A 927 14.44 -25.52 4.91
CA ALA A 927 14.34 -26.85 4.30
C ALA A 927 13.39 -26.86 3.11
N VAL A 928 12.26 -26.14 3.21
CA VAL A 928 11.32 -25.95 2.10
C VAL A 928 11.98 -25.18 0.94
N LEU A 929 12.78 -24.14 1.24
CA LEU A 929 13.58 -23.41 0.24
C LEU A 929 14.54 -24.34 -0.52
N GLN A 930 15.28 -25.17 0.24
CA GLN A 930 16.25 -26.10 -0.34
C GLN A 930 15.59 -27.17 -1.23
N ARG A 931 14.45 -27.75 -0.79
CA ARG A 931 13.78 -28.81 -1.55
C ARG A 931 13.01 -28.27 -2.77
N THR A 932 12.40 -27.09 -2.65
CA THR A 932 11.59 -26.51 -3.74
C THR A 932 12.40 -25.67 -4.71
N GLY A 933 13.59 -25.21 -4.34
CA GLY A 933 14.44 -24.34 -5.16
C GLY A 933 13.89 -22.90 -5.34
N PHE A 934 12.90 -22.50 -4.55
CA PHE A 934 12.36 -21.13 -4.60
C PHE A 934 13.16 -20.19 -3.69
N THR A 935 13.01 -18.88 -3.94
CA THR A 935 13.55 -17.83 -3.08
C THR A 935 12.68 -17.62 -1.83
N GLU A 936 13.21 -16.91 -0.81
CA GLU A 936 12.52 -16.68 0.47
C GLU A 936 11.10 -16.08 0.32
N GLY A 937 10.92 -15.11 -0.57
CA GLY A 937 9.65 -14.40 -0.75
C GLY A 937 8.47 -15.34 -1.03
N PRO A 938 8.47 -16.11 -2.12
CA PRO A 938 7.39 -17.05 -2.44
C PRO A 938 7.15 -18.10 -1.37
N VAL A 939 8.21 -18.66 -0.76
CA VAL A 939 8.07 -19.70 0.25
C VAL A 939 7.40 -19.17 1.52
N TYR A 940 7.92 -18.08 2.10
CA TYR A 940 7.31 -17.54 3.32
C TYR A 940 5.93 -16.91 3.09
N GLN A 941 5.65 -16.40 1.90
CA GLN A 941 4.29 -15.96 1.55
C GLN A 941 3.30 -17.12 1.49
N ALA A 942 3.70 -18.25 0.90
CA ALA A 942 2.87 -19.45 0.84
C ALA A 942 2.65 -20.05 2.25
N LEU A 943 3.73 -20.24 3.02
CA LEU A 943 3.65 -20.75 4.39
C LEU A 943 2.76 -19.87 5.30
N ASN A 944 2.88 -18.55 5.20
CA ASN A 944 2.00 -17.62 5.93
C ASN A 944 0.55 -17.69 5.49
N ARG A 945 0.29 -17.90 4.20
CA ARG A 945 -1.06 -18.08 3.67
C ARG A 945 -1.69 -19.37 4.22
N PHE A 946 -0.97 -20.48 4.19
CA PHE A 946 -1.43 -21.74 4.73
C PHE A 946 -1.63 -21.69 6.24
N ARG A 947 -0.76 -21.00 6.97
CA ARG A 947 -0.92 -20.75 8.40
C ARG A 947 -2.18 -19.94 8.71
N LYS A 948 -2.42 -18.84 7.98
CA LYS A 948 -3.62 -18.02 8.14
C LYS A 948 -4.91 -18.77 7.82
N ALA A 949 -4.84 -19.74 6.90
CA ALA A 949 -5.94 -20.62 6.56
C ALA A 949 -6.17 -21.76 7.58
N GLY A 950 -5.36 -21.85 8.63
CA GLY A 950 -5.44 -22.92 9.61
C GLY A 950 -4.89 -24.27 9.13
N TRP A 951 -4.22 -24.30 7.97
CA TRP A 951 -3.65 -25.54 7.40
C TRP A 951 -2.31 -25.90 8.02
N LEU A 952 -1.60 -24.91 8.60
CA LEU A 952 -0.32 -25.11 9.26
C LEU A 952 -0.36 -24.62 10.71
N THR A 953 0.16 -25.40 11.60
CA THR A 953 0.62 -24.98 12.92
C THR A 953 2.09 -24.59 12.86
N VAL A 954 2.48 -23.67 13.75
CA VAL A 954 3.83 -23.10 13.77
C VAL A 954 4.37 -23.17 15.19
N HIS A 955 5.60 -23.67 15.35
CA HIS A 955 6.31 -23.64 16.61
C HIS A 955 7.77 -23.27 16.40
N LEU A 956 8.39 -22.76 17.45
CA LEU A 956 9.80 -22.40 17.44
C LEU A 956 10.66 -23.58 17.90
N GLU A 957 11.84 -23.76 17.30
CA GLU A 957 12.86 -24.69 17.74
C GLU A 957 13.09 -24.62 19.24
N THR A 958 13.09 -25.77 19.93
CA THR A 958 13.36 -25.79 21.36
C THR A 958 14.83 -25.41 21.64
N HIS A 959 15.14 -24.92 22.85
CA HIS A 959 16.51 -24.58 23.23
C HIS A 959 17.46 -25.79 23.23
N ALA A 960 16.94 -26.98 23.56
CA ALA A 960 17.69 -28.22 23.53
C ALA A 960 18.04 -28.62 22.07
N ALA A 961 17.05 -28.61 21.16
CA ALA A 961 17.25 -28.92 19.75
C ALA A 961 18.24 -27.95 19.09
N ARG A 962 18.11 -26.63 19.42
CA ARG A 962 19.05 -25.62 18.94
C ARG A 962 20.48 -25.89 19.41
N ARG A 963 20.70 -26.22 20.69
CA ARG A 963 22.04 -26.58 21.23
C ARG A 963 22.63 -27.81 20.55
N ALA A 964 21.83 -28.84 20.35
CA ALA A 964 22.23 -30.03 19.64
C ALA A 964 22.67 -29.73 18.18
N ARG A 965 21.91 -28.89 17.47
CA ARG A 965 22.23 -28.48 16.11
C ARG A 965 23.51 -27.64 16.01
N MET A 966 23.81 -26.83 17.01
CA MET A 966 24.93 -25.89 17.02
C MET A 966 26.30 -26.55 17.39
N GLY A 967 26.31 -27.79 17.87
CA GLY A 967 27.56 -28.53 18.14
C GLY A 967 28.60 -27.80 19.01
N GLY A 968 28.15 -26.96 19.97
CA GLY A 968 29.03 -26.17 20.81
C GLY A 968 29.57 -24.86 20.21
N SER A 969 29.17 -24.46 19.02
CA SER A 969 29.60 -23.19 18.39
C SER A 969 29.02 -21.99 19.11
N THR A 970 29.83 -20.95 19.31
CA THR A 970 29.47 -19.68 19.94
C THR A 970 28.72 -18.70 19.00
N GLN A 971 28.49 -19.05 17.73
CA GLN A 971 27.77 -18.19 16.80
C GLN A 971 26.27 -18.10 17.13
N THR A 972 25.74 -16.90 17.18
CA THR A 972 24.32 -16.58 17.46
C THR A 972 23.44 -16.82 16.24
N SER A 973 23.11 -18.07 15.90
CA SER A 973 22.12 -18.33 14.87
C SER A 973 20.68 -18.18 15.43
N ARG A 974 19.75 -17.63 14.63
CA ARG A 974 18.35 -17.50 15.02
C ARG A 974 17.69 -18.88 15.20
N ARG A 975 16.69 -18.98 16.10
CA ARG A 975 15.88 -20.18 16.27
C ARG A 975 15.11 -20.46 14.99
N ARG A 976 15.05 -21.73 14.58
CA ARG A 976 14.26 -22.14 13.41
C ARG A 976 12.77 -22.13 13.74
N THR A 977 11.96 -21.73 12.77
CA THR A 977 10.50 -21.82 12.83
C THR A 977 10.08 -23.05 12.06
N PHE A 978 9.39 -23.97 12.72
CA PHE A 978 8.87 -25.19 12.12
C PHE A 978 7.40 -25.04 11.78
N PHE A 979 7.00 -25.64 10.69
CA PHE A 979 5.65 -25.67 10.15
C PHE A 979 5.19 -27.12 10.08
N ARG A 980 4.00 -27.40 10.59
CA ARG A 980 3.37 -28.73 10.59
C ARG A 980 1.98 -28.62 10.00
N LEU A 981 1.62 -29.54 9.07
CA LEU A 981 0.27 -29.62 8.53
C LEU A 981 -0.71 -30.08 9.61
N THR A 982 -1.82 -29.35 9.76
CA THR A 982 -2.94 -29.82 10.57
C THR A 982 -3.65 -30.97 9.86
N ARG A 983 -4.47 -31.76 10.58
CA ARG A 983 -5.25 -32.84 9.98
C ARG A 983 -6.18 -32.32 8.88
N ASP A 984 -6.81 -31.19 9.10
CA ASP A 984 -7.70 -30.54 8.13
C ASP A 984 -6.89 -29.87 6.99
N GLY A 985 -5.71 -29.30 7.32
CA GLY A 985 -4.78 -28.78 6.33
C GLY A 985 -4.26 -29.85 5.38
N ARG A 986 -3.97 -31.05 5.86
CA ARG A 986 -3.56 -32.18 5.01
C ARG A 986 -4.67 -32.58 4.03
N LYS A 987 -5.90 -32.76 4.52
CA LYS A 987 -7.06 -33.05 3.68
C LYS A 987 -7.37 -31.97 2.64
N ALA A 988 -7.22 -30.70 3.02
CA ALA A 988 -7.40 -29.57 2.12
C ALA A 988 -6.28 -29.50 1.06
N ALA A 989 -5.04 -29.76 1.46
CA ALA A 989 -3.90 -29.81 0.56
C ALA A 989 -4.02 -30.92 -0.48
N GLU A 990 -4.41 -32.12 -0.06
CA GLU A 990 -4.67 -33.27 -0.95
C GLU A 990 -5.76 -32.96 -1.98
N ARG A 991 -6.89 -32.36 -1.55
CA ARG A 991 -7.95 -31.94 -2.47
C ARG A 991 -7.51 -30.88 -3.47
N VAL A 992 -6.74 -29.89 -3.03
CA VAL A 992 -6.24 -28.84 -3.90
C VAL A 992 -5.27 -29.39 -4.95
N LEU A 993 -4.40 -30.33 -4.56
CA LEU A 993 -3.47 -30.97 -5.50
C LEU A 993 -4.20 -31.91 -6.47
N ALA A 994 -5.17 -32.69 -5.99
CA ALA A 994 -6.01 -33.53 -6.86
C ALA A 994 -6.75 -32.69 -7.90
N ASN A 995 -7.34 -31.57 -7.50
CA ASN A 995 -8.01 -30.63 -8.40
C ASN A 995 -7.04 -29.93 -9.36
N ALA A 996 -5.78 -29.71 -8.96
CA ALA A 996 -4.75 -29.18 -9.84
C ALA A 996 -4.30 -30.22 -10.88
N GLN A 997 -4.11 -31.48 -10.48
CA GLN A 997 -3.74 -32.59 -11.36
C GLN A 997 -4.83 -32.92 -12.40
N LEU A 998 -6.09 -32.81 -12.01
CA LEU A 998 -7.21 -32.94 -12.97
C LEU A 998 -7.20 -31.81 -14.04
N ARG A 999 -6.54 -30.68 -13.78
CA ARG A 999 -6.35 -29.59 -14.73
C ARG A 999 -5.03 -29.67 -15.50
N GLU A 1000 -4.03 -30.41 -15.01
CA GLU A 1000 -2.70 -30.58 -15.62
C GLU A 1000 -2.60 -31.71 -16.64
N ASN A 1001 -3.66 -32.48 -16.91
CA ASN A 1001 -3.70 -33.37 -18.09
C ASN A 1001 -3.57 -32.62 -19.44
N VAL A 1002 -3.08 -31.34 -19.41
CA VAL A 1002 -2.78 -30.52 -20.58
C VAL A 1002 -1.37 -29.92 -20.43
N LYS A 1003 -0.40 -30.62 -21.01
CA LYS A 1003 0.98 -30.23 -21.45
C LYS A 1003 2.10 -30.18 -20.41
N PRO A 1004 3.18 -30.96 -20.65
CA PRO A 1004 4.43 -30.83 -19.93
C PRO A 1004 5.23 -29.62 -20.46
N VAL A 1005 5.51 -28.66 -19.59
CA VAL A 1005 6.46 -27.57 -19.86
C VAL A 1005 7.87 -28.11 -19.68
N ARG A 1006 8.64 -28.17 -20.78
CA ARG A 1006 10.07 -28.48 -20.75
C ARG A 1006 10.83 -27.38 -20.00
N ARG A 1007 11.40 -27.71 -18.85
CA ARG A 1007 12.36 -26.87 -18.11
C ARG A 1007 13.72 -26.91 -18.80
N LYS A 1008 14.29 -25.73 -19.11
CA LYS A 1008 15.72 -25.61 -19.39
C LYS A 1008 16.49 -25.59 -18.07
N PRO A 1009 17.58 -26.35 -17.94
CA PRO A 1009 18.45 -26.28 -16.75
C PRO A 1009 19.21 -24.95 -16.76
N ARG A 1010 19.23 -24.26 -15.61
CA ARG A 1010 20.06 -23.08 -15.37
C ARG A 1010 21.51 -23.55 -15.21
N GLN A 1011 22.38 -23.12 -16.10
CA GLN A 1011 23.83 -23.27 -15.95
C GLN A 1011 24.30 -22.50 -14.70
N THR A 1012 24.90 -23.21 -13.78
CA THR A 1012 25.68 -22.65 -12.67
C THR A 1012 26.96 -22.07 -13.26
N HIS A 1013 27.16 -20.77 -13.16
CA HIS A 1013 28.46 -20.15 -13.38
C HIS A 1013 29.40 -20.53 -12.23
N GLU A 1014 30.28 -21.45 -12.49
CA GLU A 1014 31.51 -21.64 -11.73
C GLU A 1014 32.43 -20.45 -11.98
N THR A 1015 32.80 -19.79 -10.91
CA THR A 1015 33.82 -18.75 -10.88
C THR A 1015 35.19 -19.40 -11.03
N GLN A 1016 35.74 -19.42 -12.22
CA GLN A 1016 37.17 -19.70 -12.41
C GLN A 1016 37.97 -18.43 -12.10
N GLN A 1017 38.71 -18.50 -11.04
CA GLN A 1017 39.85 -17.62 -10.80
C GLN A 1017 40.92 -17.91 -11.87
N HIS A 1018 41.24 -16.92 -12.66
CA HIS A 1018 42.53 -16.90 -13.36
C HIS A 1018 43.38 -15.77 -12.79
N SER A 1019 44.38 -16.22 -12.05
CA SER A 1019 45.59 -15.45 -11.79
C SER A 1019 46.40 -15.35 -13.06
N SER A 1020 46.95 -14.18 -13.32
CA SER A 1020 48.38 -13.95 -13.69
C SER A 1020 48.60 -13.01 -14.86
N ARG A 1021 49.48 -12.14 -14.56
CA ARG A 1021 50.73 -11.80 -15.24
C ARG A 1021 50.70 -11.65 -16.77
N SER A 1022 50.74 -10.47 -17.20
CA SER A 1022 51.84 -9.68 -17.80
C SER A 1022 51.26 -8.36 -18.31
#